data_daa24942968c9d02c397b5fd576ed0eb
#
_entry.id   daa24942968c9d02c397b5fd576ed0eb
#
_cell.length_a   1.000
_cell.length_b   1.000
_cell.length_c   1.000
_cell.angle_alpha   90.00
_cell.angle_beta   90.00
_cell.angle_gamma   90.00
#
_symmetry.space_group_name_H-M   'P 1'
#
loop_
_entity.id
_entity.type
_entity.pdbx_description
1 polymer ?
#
loop_
_entity_poly.entity_id
_entity_poly.type
_entity_poly.pdbx_seq_one_letter_code
_entity_poly.pdbx_strand_id
1 'polypeptide(L)'
;MQTFRLVKYLTSAAVVLTLLAPAPTAAAAPPAAAIQDTVAATEAAPTAAEDWQPPLSTRGRHIVDAHGRRFRLKSANWDGAQGSWSGSGSAADPANHHAGQDSSGIPLGLDRAPLSELLADFHRLGINSIRLPFSNEMIRTTTPVPDTAVAANPRLRGSTPLQIFDAVVAALTGDGFAVILNNHTNTTRWCCGVDGNERWNSGRTTRQWTDDWVFMARRYSADSRVVGADLYNEVRRDILDDPNWGLGDDHDWYAAAQLAADRILTEADPDLLIVVEGINWTGLPVDGLPHERPTLTPVRTLSHTLLDAHKLVYSAHFYGYTGPRHSGATGIGETHDPRYQDLTRDQLSQVLTDQAFFVTAEGQHYSAPVWISEFGIGARETGAAARTWFGNLTDYFADHDADFAYWPLVGWEGHDDWALLRYDTTGSRYGILDQADWRGAAWDHLMTSPTRTGTVPPVPVLRMLATDHGDAVQSRRVRAGGDWDPGASKAACPDGLRLIGLSHTGGRGLCTDTTGGDLRAPDGAQTVVTDERHVPAGGDWAGGYTKLQCPAGQFLIGYSRRGERVSAALCVPARTALGRSGRTVWFDRSDNRPADTGGDFAQGRYKGQCAADEYAAGIAFTTRFGSTPGPAALLCVPLGP
;
A
#
# COMPACT_ATOMS: atom_id res chain seq x y z
N MET A 1 48.21 -35.06 -17.58
CA MET A 1 48.67 -34.18 -18.65
C MET A 1 47.48 -33.92 -19.57
N GLN A 2 46.77 -32.84 -19.36
CA GLN A 2 45.83 -32.27 -20.32
C GLN A 2 45.84 -30.76 -20.11
N THR A 3 46.23 -30.09 -21.16
CA THR A 3 46.51 -28.67 -21.28
C THR A 3 45.25 -27.87 -21.41
N PHE A 4 45.02 -26.92 -20.52
CA PHE A 4 43.98 -25.87 -20.68
C PHE A 4 44.45 -24.81 -21.67
N ARG A 5 43.68 -24.59 -22.74
CA ARG A 5 43.86 -23.47 -23.66
C ARG A 5 43.02 -22.27 -23.16
N LEU A 6 43.72 -21.20 -22.86
CA LEU A 6 43.17 -19.87 -22.60
C LEU A 6 42.83 -19.21 -23.95
N VAL A 7 41.59 -18.86 -24.19
CA VAL A 7 41.16 -18.02 -25.32
C VAL A 7 41.05 -16.59 -24.84
N LYS A 8 41.93 -15.73 -25.34
CA LYS A 8 41.87 -14.27 -25.17
C LYS A 8 40.91 -13.69 -26.21
N TYR A 9 39.86 -13.01 -25.78
CA TYR A 9 39.11 -12.09 -26.63
C TYR A 9 39.54 -10.65 -26.34
N LEU A 10 40.20 -10.06 -27.34
CA LEU A 10 40.39 -8.62 -27.47
C LEU A 10 39.16 -8.06 -28.15
N THR A 11 38.44 -7.19 -27.50
CA THR A 11 37.44 -6.35 -28.16
C THR A 11 37.90 -4.90 -28.16
N SER A 12 37.97 -4.36 -29.35
CA SER A 12 38.36 -2.99 -29.65
C SER A 12 37.28 -2.02 -29.20
N ALA A 13 37.64 -1.02 -28.40
CA ALA A 13 36.77 0.12 -28.08
C ALA A 13 36.80 1.10 -29.26
N ALA A 14 35.68 1.26 -29.92
CA ALA A 14 35.44 2.36 -30.85
C ALA A 14 34.85 3.56 -30.06
N VAL A 15 35.62 4.64 -30.01
CA VAL A 15 35.19 5.91 -29.47
C VAL A 15 34.30 6.58 -30.52
N VAL A 16 33.01 6.68 -30.26
CA VAL A 16 32.07 7.49 -31.03
C VAL A 16 31.92 8.84 -30.33
N LEU A 17 32.48 9.86 -30.96
CA LEU A 17 32.25 11.27 -30.58
C LEU A 17 30.86 11.67 -31.06
N THR A 18 29.88 11.76 -30.16
CA THR A 18 28.59 12.36 -30.46
C THR A 18 28.59 13.83 -30.05
N LEU A 19 28.35 14.68 -31.03
CA LEU A 19 28.12 16.10 -30.89
C LEU A 19 26.86 16.33 -30.00
N LEU A 20 27.03 17.04 -28.91
CA LEU A 20 25.95 17.52 -28.04
C LEU A 20 25.18 18.64 -28.80
N ALA A 21 23.94 18.34 -29.15
CA ALA A 21 22.94 19.37 -29.45
C ALA A 21 22.32 19.86 -28.12
N PRO A 22 22.03 21.15 -27.96
CA PRO A 22 21.43 21.64 -26.72
C PRO A 22 20.01 21.09 -26.56
N ALA A 23 19.73 20.56 -25.35
CA ALA A 23 18.41 20.12 -24.96
C ALA A 23 17.42 21.32 -24.95
N PRO A 24 16.17 21.11 -25.35
CA PRO A 24 15.16 22.15 -25.19
C PRO A 24 14.88 22.30 -23.67
N THR A 25 14.91 23.57 -23.25
CA THR A 25 14.48 23.97 -21.91
C THR A 25 13.07 23.50 -21.65
N ALA A 26 12.90 22.59 -20.71
CA ALA A 26 11.59 22.21 -20.19
C ALA A 26 10.96 23.44 -19.54
N ALA A 27 9.79 23.83 -20.04
CA ALA A 27 8.95 24.84 -19.40
C ALA A 27 8.60 24.33 -17.99
N ALA A 28 8.87 25.16 -16.98
CA ALA A 28 8.50 24.87 -15.61
C ALA A 28 6.98 24.66 -15.52
N ALA A 29 6.56 23.57 -14.93
CA ALA A 29 5.18 23.36 -14.56
C ALA A 29 4.73 24.49 -13.61
N PRO A 30 3.48 24.97 -13.72
CA PRO A 30 2.98 25.97 -12.81
C PRO A 30 3.00 25.41 -11.37
N PRO A 31 3.26 26.24 -10.35
CA PRO A 31 3.25 25.80 -8.97
C PRO A 31 1.85 25.26 -8.63
N ALA A 32 1.83 24.13 -7.95
CA ALA A 32 0.61 23.55 -7.41
C ALA A 32 -0.10 24.62 -6.57
N ALA A 33 -1.38 24.88 -6.88
CA ALA A 33 -2.18 25.79 -6.10
C ALA A 33 -2.24 25.30 -4.64
N ALA A 34 -1.76 26.12 -3.73
CA ALA A 34 -1.91 25.87 -2.31
C ALA A 34 -3.42 25.83 -1.99
N ILE A 35 -3.89 24.65 -1.64
CA ILE A 35 -5.25 24.47 -1.12
C ILE A 35 -5.25 25.07 0.27
N GLN A 36 -5.81 26.27 0.40
CA GLN A 36 -6.16 26.84 1.68
C GLN A 36 -7.50 26.23 2.11
N ASP A 37 -7.42 25.14 2.87
CA ASP A 37 -8.58 24.65 3.61
C ASP A 37 -8.89 25.64 4.74
N THR A 38 -9.96 26.40 4.58
CA THR A 38 -10.55 27.18 5.67
C THR A 38 -11.22 26.21 6.64
N VAL A 39 -10.48 25.77 7.64
CA VAL A 39 -11.01 25.00 8.77
C VAL A 39 -11.79 25.95 9.67
N ALA A 40 -13.12 25.86 9.65
CA ALA A 40 -13.94 26.42 10.70
C ALA A 40 -13.81 25.52 11.94
N ALA A 41 -13.01 25.97 12.90
CA ALA A 41 -12.85 25.30 14.18
C ALA A 41 -14.14 25.43 15.01
N THR A 42 -14.79 24.31 15.27
CA THR A 42 -15.67 24.17 16.44
C THR A 42 -15.11 23.02 17.27
N GLU A 43 -14.59 23.36 18.44
CA GLU A 43 -14.03 22.43 19.41
C GLU A 43 -15.07 21.39 19.85
N ALA A 44 -14.75 20.11 19.66
CA ALA A 44 -15.23 19.06 20.55
C ALA A 44 -14.00 18.33 21.09
N ALA A 45 -13.98 18.08 22.38
CA ALA A 45 -12.91 17.34 23.06
C ALA A 45 -12.68 15.98 22.39
N PRO A 46 -11.45 15.44 22.41
CA PRO A 46 -11.14 14.16 21.80
C PRO A 46 -12.02 13.09 22.46
N THR A 47 -12.95 12.54 21.70
CA THR A 47 -13.70 11.34 22.10
C THR A 47 -12.72 10.17 22.13
N ALA A 48 -12.77 9.42 23.21
CA ALA A 48 -11.96 8.23 23.42
C ALA A 48 -12.12 7.22 22.27
N ALA A 49 -11.12 6.32 22.12
CA ALA A 49 -11.08 5.24 21.13
C ALA A 49 -12.34 4.32 21.12
N GLU A 50 -13.23 4.51 22.06
CA GLU A 50 -14.45 3.70 22.28
C GLU A 50 -15.59 4.00 21.31
N ASP A 51 -15.61 5.13 20.61
CA ASP A 51 -16.76 5.59 19.80
C ASP A 51 -16.72 5.20 18.32
N TRP A 52 -15.61 4.64 17.81
CA TRP A 52 -15.54 4.22 16.43
C TRP A 52 -16.21 2.86 16.19
N GLN A 53 -16.80 2.67 15.03
CA GLN A 53 -17.51 1.44 14.67
C GLN A 53 -16.83 0.73 13.50
N PRO A 54 -16.39 -0.54 13.68
CA PRO A 54 -15.93 -1.36 12.58
C PRO A 54 -17.08 -1.73 11.61
N PRO A 55 -16.77 -2.12 10.35
CA PRO A 55 -15.45 -2.21 9.77
C PRO A 55 -14.91 -0.86 9.32
N LEU A 56 -13.58 -0.77 9.18
CA LEU A 56 -12.94 0.39 8.58
C LEU A 56 -12.99 0.32 7.05
N SER A 57 -13.05 1.49 6.43
CA SER A 57 -12.99 1.67 4.98
C SER A 57 -12.26 2.95 4.62
N THR A 58 -12.12 3.26 3.32
CA THR A 58 -11.44 4.47 2.87
C THR A 58 -12.37 5.41 2.12
N ARG A 59 -12.22 6.72 2.33
CA ARG A 59 -12.87 7.79 1.56
C ARG A 59 -11.84 8.84 1.17
N GLY A 60 -11.46 8.87 -0.11
CA GLY A 60 -10.35 9.69 -0.58
C GLY A 60 -9.08 9.37 0.20
N ARG A 61 -8.49 10.38 0.84
CA ARG A 61 -7.27 10.26 1.65
C ARG A 61 -7.48 9.78 3.09
N HIS A 62 -8.71 9.51 3.50
CA HIS A 62 -9.04 9.23 4.89
C HIS A 62 -9.49 7.80 5.12
N ILE A 63 -9.05 7.20 6.22
CA ILE A 63 -9.63 6.00 6.79
C ILE A 63 -10.86 6.44 7.60
N VAL A 64 -11.96 5.72 7.42
CA VAL A 64 -13.23 6.02 8.06
C VAL A 64 -13.85 4.78 8.70
N ASP A 65 -14.64 4.99 9.74
CA ASP A 65 -15.44 3.96 10.38
C ASP A 65 -16.72 3.60 9.58
N ALA A 66 -17.52 2.64 10.06
CA ALA A 66 -18.75 2.20 9.42
C ALA A 66 -19.80 3.33 9.25
N HIS A 67 -19.71 4.39 10.05
CA HIS A 67 -20.54 5.60 9.93
C HIS A 67 -19.95 6.66 9.00
N GLY A 68 -18.78 6.39 8.42
CA GLY A 68 -18.05 7.32 7.57
C GLY A 68 -17.36 8.45 8.33
N ARG A 69 -17.18 8.33 9.65
CA ARG A 69 -16.41 9.27 10.47
C ARG A 69 -14.92 8.97 10.33
N ARG A 70 -14.10 10.02 10.30
CA ARG A 70 -12.63 9.86 10.25
C ARG A 70 -12.14 9.02 11.45
N PHE A 71 -11.45 7.94 11.17
CA PHE A 71 -10.68 7.18 12.14
C PHE A 71 -9.19 7.36 11.84
N ARG A 72 -8.53 8.25 12.58
CA ARG A 72 -7.10 8.47 12.44
C ARG A 72 -6.35 7.35 13.14
N LEU A 73 -5.51 6.61 12.41
CA LEU A 73 -4.61 5.62 13.00
C LEU A 73 -3.50 6.35 13.76
N LYS A 74 -3.62 6.41 15.07
CA LYS A 74 -2.58 6.84 16.01
C LYS A 74 -1.96 5.58 16.60
N SER A 75 -1.00 5.00 15.86
CA SER A 75 -0.54 3.64 16.12
C SER A 75 0.88 3.60 16.67
N ALA A 76 1.24 2.44 17.21
CA ALA A 76 2.61 2.04 17.42
C ALA A 76 2.79 0.56 17.07
N ASN A 77 4.03 0.15 16.84
CA ASN A 77 4.41 -1.21 16.47
C ASN A 77 4.77 -2.02 17.71
N TRP A 78 3.96 -2.98 18.08
CA TRP A 78 4.33 -3.89 19.17
C TRP A 78 5.11 -5.07 18.63
N ASP A 79 6.41 -4.86 18.52
CA ASP A 79 7.36 -5.78 17.93
C ASP A 79 7.68 -7.00 18.81
N GLY A 80 8.42 -7.96 18.25
CA GLY A 80 8.89 -9.18 18.89
C GLY A 80 8.39 -10.46 18.23
N ALA A 81 7.12 -10.57 17.85
CA ALA A 81 6.60 -11.79 17.24
C ALA A 81 7.08 -12.04 15.80
N GLN A 82 7.66 -11.03 15.16
CA GLN A 82 8.38 -11.20 13.90
C GLN A 82 9.69 -11.96 14.06
N GLY A 83 10.32 -11.92 15.23
CA GLY A 83 11.52 -12.69 15.50
C GLY A 83 12.56 -11.97 16.34
N SER A 84 13.64 -12.69 16.62
CA SER A 84 14.78 -12.21 17.38
C SER A 84 15.83 -11.58 16.46
N TRP A 85 16.52 -10.57 16.96
CA TRP A 85 17.61 -9.92 16.23
C TRP A 85 18.73 -10.93 15.86
N SER A 86 19.06 -11.01 14.57
CA SER A 86 20.11 -11.86 14.05
C SER A 86 21.27 -11.08 13.42
N GLY A 87 21.20 -9.75 13.43
CA GLY A 87 22.22 -8.87 12.89
C GLY A 87 23.51 -8.85 13.70
N SER A 88 24.46 -8.04 13.26
CA SER A 88 25.75 -7.82 13.90
C SER A 88 25.88 -6.38 14.41
N GLY A 89 26.87 -6.12 15.25
CA GLY A 89 27.16 -4.80 15.75
C GLY A 89 26.99 -4.68 17.26
N SER A 90 27.17 -3.47 17.76
CA SER A 90 27.14 -3.15 19.18
C SER A 90 25.82 -2.53 19.59
N ALA A 91 25.24 -3.01 20.69
CA ALA A 91 24.08 -2.36 21.32
C ALA A 91 24.40 -0.93 21.84
N ALA A 92 25.68 -0.55 21.92
CA ALA A 92 26.08 0.81 22.25
C ALA A 92 25.95 1.79 21.06
N ASP A 93 25.81 1.26 19.84
CA ASP A 93 25.54 2.07 18.65
C ASP A 93 24.05 2.46 18.64
N PRO A 94 23.70 3.75 18.70
CA PRO A 94 22.30 4.20 18.68
C PRO A 94 21.51 3.71 17.46
N ALA A 95 22.18 3.50 16.32
CA ALA A 95 21.56 2.99 15.11
C ALA A 95 21.30 1.48 15.15
N ASN A 96 21.86 0.76 16.11
CA ASN A 96 21.73 -0.69 16.26
C ASN A 96 20.94 -1.05 17.53
N HIS A 97 19.81 -0.39 17.72
CA HIS A 97 19.05 -0.42 18.97
C HIS A 97 18.46 -1.80 19.33
N HIS A 98 18.31 -2.68 18.35
CA HIS A 98 17.83 -4.04 18.59
C HIS A 98 18.94 -5.06 18.91
N ALA A 99 20.21 -4.66 18.89
CA ALA A 99 21.30 -5.61 19.05
C ALA A 99 21.20 -6.39 20.37
N GLY A 100 21.26 -7.72 20.27
CA GLY A 100 21.13 -8.64 21.41
C GLY A 100 19.69 -8.93 21.86
N GLN A 101 18.68 -8.40 21.17
CA GLN A 101 17.28 -8.67 21.46
C GLN A 101 16.90 -10.12 21.12
N ASP A 102 16.33 -10.84 22.08
CA ASP A 102 15.73 -12.17 21.88
C ASP A 102 14.26 -12.13 22.33
N SER A 103 13.36 -12.10 21.35
CA SER A 103 11.93 -12.00 21.58
C SER A 103 11.25 -13.37 21.82
N SER A 104 11.96 -14.47 21.61
CA SER A 104 11.36 -15.81 21.56
C SER A 104 10.20 -15.95 20.56
N GLY A 105 10.10 -15.05 19.57
CA GLY A 105 9.03 -15.00 18.55
C GLY A 105 7.67 -14.58 19.09
N ILE A 106 7.61 -13.77 20.15
CA ILE A 106 6.39 -13.24 20.77
C ILE A 106 6.53 -11.73 21.01
N PRO A 107 5.43 -10.96 21.15
CA PRO A 107 5.50 -9.54 21.48
C PRO A 107 6.31 -9.29 22.74
N LEU A 108 7.15 -8.26 22.70
CA LEU A 108 8.09 -7.91 23.78
C LEU A 108 7.40 -7.43 25.05
N GLY A 109 8.09 -7.58 26.18
CA GLY A 109 7.65 -7.07 27.49
C GLY A 109 6.77 -8.03 28.29
N LEU A 110 6.35 -9.17 27.73
CA LEU A 110 5.52 -10.15 28.43
C LEU A 110 6.27 -10.86 29.57
N ASP A 111 7.59 -10.81 29.57
CA ASP A 111 8.46 -11.28 30.66
C ASP A 111 8.65 -10.23 31.76
N ARG A 112 8.34 -8.96 31.49
CA ARG A 112 8.65 -7.80 32.34
C ARG A 112 7.43 -7.24 33.06
N ALA A 113 6.29 -7.14 32.37
CA ALA A 113 5.08 -6.55 32.92
C ALA A 113 3.85 -7.43 32.58
N PRO A 114 2.82 -7.42 33.44
CA PRO A 114 1.53 -8.02 33.12
C PRO A 114 0.92 -7.38 31.88
N LEU A 115 0.26 -8.18 31.04
CA LEU A 115 -0.38 -7.72 29.80
C LEU A 115 -1.35 -6.53 30.05
N SER A 116 -2.11 -6.58 31.15
CA SER A 116 -3.01 -5.49 31.55
C SER A 116 -2.30 -4.18 31.87
N GLU A 117 -1.06 -4.23 32.37
CA GLU A 117 -0.26 -3.06 32.66
C GLU A 117 0.31 -2.45 31.37
N LEU A 118 0.80 -3.32 30.46
CA LEU A 118 1.23 -2.91 29.12
C LEU A 118 0.12 -2.16 28.38
N LEU A 119 -1.12 -2.71 28.36
CA LEU A 119 -2.27 -2.07 27.71
C LEU A 119 -2.63 -0.74 28.38
N ALA A 120 -2.57 -0.65 29.70
CA ALA A 120 -2.80 0.62 30.41
C ALA A 120 -1.75 1.69 30.03
N ASP A 121 -0.51 1.29 29.81
CA ASP A 121 0.53 2.22 29.33
C ASP A 121 0.30 2.63 27.86
N PHE A 122 -0.21 1.73 27.01
CA PHE A 122 -0.59 2.07 25.63
C PHE A 122 -1.70 3.14 25.59
N HIS A 123 -2.70 3.03 26.45
CA HIS A 123 -3.71 4.09 26.60
C HIS A 123 -3.10 5.42 27.08
N ARG A 124 -2.15 5.38 28.01
CA ARG A 124 -1.45 6.61 28.48
C ARG A 124 -0.66 7.28 27.37
N LEU A 125 -0.14 6.51 26.41
CA LEU A 125 0.51 7.06 25.21
C LEU A 125 -0.48 7.72 24.25
N GLY A 126 -1.79 7.51 24.43
CA GLY A 126 -2.86 8.06 23.57
C GLY A 126 -3.03 7.31 22.26
N ILE A 127 -2.38 6.15 22.05
CA ILE A 127 -2.54 5.34 20.85
C ILE A 127 -3.90 4.64 20.83
N ASN A 128 -4.45 4.43 19.65
CA ASN A 128 -5.77 3.79 19.45
C ASN A 128 -5.69 2.52 18.61
N SER A 129 -4.52 2.22 18.09
CA SER A 129 -4.32 1.10 17.19
C SER A 129 -2.90 0.54 17.32
N ILE A 130 -2.76 -0.75 17.07
CA ILE A 130 -1.49 -1.48 17.15
C ILE A 130 -1.21 -2.12 15.80
N ARG A 131 -0.04 -1.81 15.22
CA ARG A 131 0.56 -2.66 14.19
C ARG A 131 1.25 -3.81 14.90
N LEU A 132 0.81 -5.03 14.63
CA LEU A 132 1.28 -6.24 15.32
C LEU A 132 2.05 -7.13 14.34
N PRO A 133 3.40 -7.03 14.31
CA PRO A 133 4.25 -7.84 13.47
C PRO A 133 4.17 -9.32 13.80
N PHE A 134 4.26 -10.18 12.77
CA PHE A 134 4.42 -11.62 12.90
C PHE A 134 5.36 -12.16 11.81
N SER A 135 5.95 -13.33 12.04
CA SER A 135 6.70 -14.08 11.03
C SER A 135 5.89 -15.25 10.48
N ASN A 136 6.14 -15.61 9.21
CA ASN A 136 5.52 -16.83 8.66
C ASN A 136 5.97 -18.12 9.36
N GLU A 137 7.17 -18.12 9.92
CA GLU A 137 7.68 -19.28 10.70
C GLU A 137 6.94 -19.42 12.03
N MET A 138 6.63 -18.30 12.72
CA MET A 138 5.87 -18.29 13.97
C MET A 138 4.54 -19.05 13.85
N ILE A 139 3.85 -18.88 12.73
CA ILE A 139 2.55 -19.52 12.47
C ILE A 139 2.63 -21.06 12.60
N ARG A 140 3.79 -21.64 12.29
CA ARG A 140 4.02 -23.09 12.24
C ARG A 140 4.77 -23.64 13.43
N THR A 141 5.25 -22.77 14.31
CA THR A 141 6.02 -23.16 15.49
C THR A 141 5.09 -23.82 16.50
N THR A 142 5.31 -25.11 16.76
CA THR A 142 4.53 -25.92 17.71
C THR A 142 5.21 -26.08 19.06
N THR A 143 6.46 -25.66 19.17
CA THR A 143 7.20 -25.70 20.44
C THR A 143 6.74 -24.54 21.33
N PRO A 144 6.36 -24.80 22.58
CA PRO A 144 6.08 -23.75 23.55
C PRO A 144 7.29 -22.83 23.75
N VAL A 145 7.03 -21.55 24.00
CA VAL A 145 8.10 -20.63 24.39
C VAL A 145 8.64 -20.96 25.78
N PRO A 146 9.87 -20.57 26.13
CA PRO A 146 10.38 -20.70 27.50
C PRO A 146 9.48 -19.95 28.50
N ASP A 147 9.21 -20.54 29.65
CA ASP A 147 8.41 -19.90 30.70
C ASP A 147 8.95 -18.55 31.15
N THR A 148 10.26 -18.31 30.98
CA THR A 148 10.94 -17.05 31.26
C THR A 148 10.51 -15.93 30.29
N ALA A 149 10.16 -16.25 29.05
CA ALA A 149 9.73 -15.28 28.05
C ALA A 149 8.33 -14.67 28.36
N VAL A 150 7.58 -15.32 29.27
CA VAL A 150 6.26 -14.86 29.72
C VAL A 150 6.20 -14.79 31.26
N ALA A 151 7.34 -14.49 31.91
CA ALA A 151 7.47 -14.56 33.36
C ALA A 151 6.44 -13.70 34.11
N ALA A 152 6.12 -12.52 33.59
CA ALA A 152 5.12 -11.63 34.17
C ALA A 152 3.66 -12.03 33.82
N ASN A 153 3.48 -13.01 32.93
CA ASN A 153 2.17 -13.48 32.45
C ASN A 153 2.02 -15.00 32.61
N PRO A 154 1.90 -15.53 33.84
CA PRO A 154 1.93 -16.98 34.09
C PRO A 154 0.86 -17.80 33.35
N ARG A 155 -0.25 -17.17 32.95
CA ARG A 155 -1.32 -17.82 32.17
C ARG A 155 -0.90 -18.19 30.75
N LEU A 156 0.19 -17.60 30.25
CA LEU A 156 0.73 -17.87 28.90
C LEU A 156 1.79 -18.99 28.90
N ARG A 157 2.19 -19.50 30.06
CA ARG A 157 3.18 -20.60 30.15
C ARG A 157 2.71 -21.83 29.41
N GLY A 158 3.63 -22.53 28.77
CA GLY A 158 3.36 -23.71 27.96
C GLY A 158 2.65 -23.43 26.63
N SER A 159 2.46 -22.18 26.27
CA SER A 159 1.85 -21.78 24.98
C SER A 159 2.90 -21.65 23.88
N THR A 160 2.48 -21.96 22.65
CA THR A 160 3.29 -21.68 21.44
C THR A 160 3.25 -20.19 21.09
N PRO A 161 4.19 -19.70 20.25
CA PRO A 161 4.18 -18.30 19.82
C PRO A 161 2.83 -17.86 19.25
N LEU A 162 2.20 -18.65 18.37
CA LEU A 162 0.88 -18.32 17.80
C LEU A 162 -0.23 -18.27 18.87
N GLN A 163 -0.21 -19.14 19.88
CA GLN A 163 -1.20 -19.10 20.97
C GLN A 163 -1.03 -17.84 21.84
N ILE A 164 0.21 -17.38 22.03
CA ILE A 164 0.48 -16.14 22.74
C ILE A 164 0.03 -14.94 21.89
N PHE A 165 0.30 -14.97 20.59
CA PHE A 165 -0.18 -13.96 19.65
C PHE A 165 -1.72 -13.85 19.67
N ASP A 166 -2.44 -14.99 19.70
CA ASP A 166 -3.90 -15.01 19.86
C ASP A 166 -4.35 -14.33 21.17
N ALA A 167 -3.69 -14.63 22.27
CA ALA A 167 -4.01 -14.02 23.55
C ALA A 167 -3.76 -12.50 23.56
N VAL A 168 -2.70 -12.06 22.90
CA VAL A 168 -2.38 -10.64 22.75
C VAL A 168 -3.40 -9.94 21.86
N VAL A 169 -3.77 -10.50 20.71
CA VAL A 169 -4.83 -9.95 19.85
C VAL A 169 -6.13 -9.81 20.62
N ALA A 170 -6.56 -10.88 21.30
CA ALA A 170 -7.80 -10.87 22.08
C ALA A 170 -7.77 -9.84 23.23
N ALA A 171 -6.61 -9.61 23.84
CA ALA A 171 -6.47 -8.60 24.89
C ALA A 171 -6.53 -7.18 24.32
N LEU A 172 -5.84 -6.92 23.21
CA LEU A 172 -5.86 -5.62 22.52
C LEU A 172 -7.27 -5.25 22.06
N THR A 173 -7.94 -6.15 21.35
CA THR A 173 -9.27 -5.88 20.82
C THR A 173 -10.33 -5.81 21.93
N GLY A 174 -10.19 -6.64 22.96
CA GLY A 174 -11.03 -6.58 24.18
C GLY A 174 -10.88 -5.29 24.95
N ASP A 175 -9.71 -4.63 24.88
CA ASP A 175 -9.42 -3.35 25.54
C ASP A 175 -9.68 -2.13 24.62
N GLY A 176 -10.23 -2.37 23.41
CA GLY A 176 -10.72 -1.33 22.51
C GLY A 176 -9.76 -0.91 21.40
N PHE A 177 -8.54 -1.42 21.35
CA PHE A 177 -7.60 -1.10 20.26
C PHE A 177 -8.03 -1.70 18.92
N ALA A 178 -7.77 -0.97 17.84
CA ALA A 178 -7.75 -1.52 16.50
C ALA A 178 -6.42 -2.26 16.27
N VAL A 179 -6.46 -3.45 15.67
CA VAL A 179 -5.27 -4.27 15.39
C VAL A 179 -5.06 -4.38 13.88
N ILE A 180 -3.85 -4.04 13.42
CA ILE A 180 -3.40 -4.28 12.05
C ILE A 180 -2.35 -5.39 12.11
N LEU A 181 -2.65 -6.53 11.51
CA LEU A 181 -1.71 -7.63 11.37
C LEU A 181 -0.64 -7.25 10.36
N ASN A 182 0.64 -7.41 10.70
CA ASN A 182 1.75 -7.12 9.77
C ASN A 182 2.59 -8.39 9.55
N ASN A 183 2.69 -8.86 8.31
CA ASN A 183 3.66 -9.88 7.97
C ASN A 183 5.04 -9.22 7.81
N HIS A 184 5.83 -9.29 8.87
CA HIS A 184 7.09 -8.58 8.94
C HIS A 184 8.25 -9.37 8.34
N THR A 185 8.29 -10.68 8.59
CA THR A 185 9.39 -11.55 8.22
C THR A 185 8.90 -12.93 7.79
N ASN A 186 9.75 -13.64 7.03
CA ASN A 186 9.52 -15.06 6.71
C ASN A 186 9.95 -15.97 7.87
N THR A 187 11.05 -15.61 8.53
CA THR A 187 11.68 -16.39 9.61
C THR A 187 11.54 -15.68 10.94
N THR A 188 11.76 -16.41 12.04
CA THR A 188 11.78 -15.83 13.38
C THR A 188 13.12 -15.17 13.74
N ARG A 189 13.93 -14.88 12.73
CA ARG A 189 15.19 -14.16 12.86
C ARG A 189 15.26 -13.03 11.87
N TRP A 190 15.68 -11.85 12.33
CA TRP A 190 15.79 -10.61 11.57
C TRP A 190 16.91 -9.75 12.18
N CYS A 191 17.55 -8.82 11.59
CA CYS A 191 17.15 -7.81 10.66
C CYS A 191 18.30 -7.37 9.76
N CYS A 192 17.91 -6.55 8.86
CA CYS A 192 18.64 -5.45 8.23
C CYS A 192 19.76 -5.88 7.28
N GLY A 193 19.72 -7.06 6.72
CA GLY A 193 20.68 -7.56 5.76
C GLY A 193 20.06 -8.58 4.84
N VAL A 194 20.91 -9.46 4.36
CA VAL A 194 20.50 -10.66 3.63
C VAL A 194 20.26 -11.77 4.65
N ASP A 195 19.02 -11.87 5.10
CA ASP A 195 18.62 -12.71 6.22
C ASP A 195 17.46 -13.68 5.90
N GLY A 196 17.04 -13.73 4.61
CA GLY A 196 15.90 -14.54 4.16
C GLY A 196 14.55 -13.84 4.32
N ASN A 197 14.55 -12.57 4.66
CA ASN A 197 13.35 -11.75 4.89
C ASN A 197 13.24 -10.55 3.93
N GLU A 198 14.04 -10.54 2.87
CA GLU A 198 14.13 -9.41 1.92
C GLU A 198 12.83 -9.21 1.14
N ARG A 199 12.18 -10.32 0.82
CA ARG A 199 10.92 -10.33 0.07
C ARG A 199 9.97 -11.38 0.65
N TRP A 200 8.67 -11.20 0.38
CA TRP A 200 7.61 -12.15 0.77
C TRP A 200 7.87 -13.59 0.33
N ASN A 201 8.66 -13.78 -0.73
CA ASN A 201 8.98 -15.08 -1.30
C ASN A 201 10.44 -15.51 -1.09
N SER A 202 11.20 -14.84 -0.24
CA SER A 202 12.51 -15.32 0.19
C SER A 202 12.37 -16.64 0.95
N GLY A 203 12.89 -17.72 0.36
CA GLY A 203 12.78 -19.07 0.94
C GLY A 203 11.41 -19.75 0.85
N ARG A 204 10.44 -19.17 0.14
CA ARG A 204 9.10 -19.72 -0.11
C ARG A 204 8.53 -19.26 -1.45
N THR A 205 7.40 -19.77 -1.84
CA THR A 205 6.68 -19.29 -3.03
C THR A 205 5.67 -18.21 -2.65
N THR A 206 5.33 -17.32 -3.59
CA THR A 206 4.23 -16.35 -3.43
C THR A 206 2.92 -17.03 -3.03
N ARG A 207 2.65 -18.25 -3.56
CA ARG A 207 1.47 -19.02 -3.17
C ARG A 207 1.49 -19.41 -1.69
N GLN A 208 2.60 -19.93 -1.18
CA GLN A 208 2.73 -20.30 0.23
C GLN A 208 2.57 -19.08 1.15
N TRP A 209 3.12 -17.94 0.74
CA TRP A 209 2.97 -16.69 1.46
C TRP A 209 1.50 -16.22 1.49
N THR A 210 0.81 -16.25 0.34
CA THR A 210 -0.62 -15.87 0.31
C THR A 210 -1.52 -16.88 1.03
N ASP A 211 -1.14 -18.17 1.09
CA ASP A 211 -1.85 -19.17 1.90
C ASP A 211 -1.72 -18.85 3.42
N ASP A 212 -0.56 -18.36 3.85
CA ASP A 212 -0.37 -17.90 5.23
C ASP A 212 -1.23 -16.67 5.54
N TRP A 213 -1.35 -15.74 4.61
CA TRP A 213 -2.24 -14.59 4.77
C TRP A 213 -3.71 -14.99 4.87
N VAL A 214 -4.17 -15.90 4.02
CA VAL A 214 -5.54 -16.42 4.11
C VAL A 214 -5.77 -17.12 5.45
N PHE A 215 -4.77 -17.85 5.96
CA PHE A 215 -4.84 -18.48 7.28
C PHE A 215 -4.96 -17.43 8.40
N MET A 216 -4.07 -16.44 8.43
CA MET A 216 -4.06 -15.41 9.48
C MET A 216 -5.31 -14.52 9.43
N ALA A 217 -5.72 -14.05 8.27
CA ALA A 217 -6.92 -13.23 8.12
C ALA A 217 -8.19 -13.99 8.54
N ARG A 218 -8.33 -15.25 8.13
CA ARG A 218 -9.47 -16.10 8.52
C ARG A 218 -9.50 -16.39 10.02
N ARG A 219 -8.32 -16.51 10.64
CA ARG A 219 -8.21 -16.78 12.08
C ARG A 219 -8.86 -15.71 12.92
N TYR A 220 -8.79 -14.47 12.50
CA TYR A 220 -9.31 -13.33 13.26
C TYR A 220 -10.56 -12.68 12.63
N SER A 221 -11.14 -13.26 11.58
CA SER A 221 -12.28 -12.67 10.86
C SER A 221 -13.55 -12.50 11.70
N ALA A 222 -13.66 -13.19 12.84
CA ALA A 222 -14.76 -12.99 13.79
C ALA A 222 -14.55 -11.79 14.73
N ASP A 223 -13.34 -11.22 14.78
CA ASP A 223 -13.00 -10.08 15.62
C ASP A 223 -12.94 -8.81 14.76
N SER A 224 -14.01 -8.04 14.77
CA SER A 224 -14.14 -6.84 13.94
C SER A 224 -13.16 -5.71 14.28
N ARG A 225 -12.42 -5.81 15.39
CA ARG A 225 -11.36 -4.86 15.75
C ARG A 225 -9.98 -5.26 15.20
N VAL A 226 -9.85 -6.43 14.61
CA VAL A 226 -8.75 -6.73 13.68
C VAL A 226 -9.13 -6.12 12.34
N VAL A 227 -8.56 -4.95 12.04
CA VAL A 227 -9.07 -4.04 11.00
C VAL A 227 -8.23 -4.03 9.73
N GLY A 228 -7.06 -4.62 9.72
CA GLY A 228 -6.17 -4.52 8.57
C GLY A 228 -5.14 -5.63 8.45
N ALA A 229 -4.71 -5.84 7.21
CA ALA A 229 -3.61 -6.72 6.81
C ALA A 229 -2.54 -5.89 6.10
N ASP A 230 -1.41 -5.69 6.75
CA ASP A 230 -0.22 -5.05 6.22
C ASP A 230 0.70 -6.11 5.62
N LEU A 231 0.73 -6.15 4.28
CA LEU A 231 1.03 -7.35 3.53
C LEU A 231 2.45 -7.87 3.68
N TYR A 232 3.48 -7.00 3.63
CA TYR A 232 4.85 -7.39 3.87
C TYR A 232 5.73 -6.17 4.18
N ASN A 233 6.56 -6.32 5.20
CA ASN A 233 7.45 -5.27 5.67
C ASN A 233 8.66 -5.08 4.78
N GLU A 234 8.95 -3.83 4.41
CA GLU A 234 10.21 -3.38 3.82
C GLU A 234 10.75 -4.27 2.69
N VAL A 235 9.93 -4.47 1.65
CA VAL A 235 10.36 -5.22 0.46
C VAL A 235 11.63 -4.60 -0.09
N ARG A 236 12.69 -5.41 -0.19
CA ARG A 236 14.03 -4.96 -0.55
C ARG A 236 14.78 -5.99 -1.38
N ARG A 237 15.92 -5.57 -1.90
CA ARG A 237 16.85 -6.45 -2.62
C ARG A 237 17.34 -7.60 -1.75
N ASP A 238 17.43 -8.78 -2.33
CA ASP A 238 18.28 -9.87 -1.82
C ASP A 238 19.71 -9.82 -2.42
N ILE A 239 20.48 -10.90 -2.29
CA ILE A 239 21.90 -10.92 -2.75
C ILE A 239 22.02 -10.60 -4.24
N LEU A 240 21.12 -11.10 -5.07
CA LEU A 240 21.29 -11.12 -6.52
C LEU A 240 20.26 -10.26 -7.26
N ASP A 241 19.05 -10.16 -6.70
CA ASP A 241 17.88 -9.67 -7.44
C ASP A 241 17.13 -8.56 -6.71
N ASP A 242 16.74 -7.55 -7.47
CA ASP A 242 15.87 -6.48 -6.99
C ASP A 242 14.39 -6.88 -7.04
N PRO A 243 13.59 -6.47 -6.07
CA PRO A 243 12.15 -6.44 -6.25
C PRO A 243 11.80 -5.42 -7.35
N ASN A 244 10.69 -5.65 -8.01
CA ASN A 244 10.21 -4.74 -9.03
C ASN A 244 8.71 -4.46 -8.87
N TRP A 245 8.20 -3.55 -9.70
CA TRP A 245 6.81 -3.12 -9.67
C TRP A 245 6.22 -3.22 -11.06
N GLY A 246 5.57 -4.35 -11.35
CA GLY A 246 4.81 -4.53 -12.58
C GLY A 246 5.59 -5.17 -13.74
N LEU A 247 6.69 -5.91 -13.51
CA LEU A 247 7.36 -6.66 -14.57
C LEU A 247 6.73 -8.03 -14.84
N GLY A 248 5.93 -8.56 -13.91
CA GLY A 248 5.21 -9.82 -14.08
C GLY A 248 6.07 -11.06 -13.85
N ASP A 249 7.21 -10.92 -13.19
CA ASP A 249 8.09 -12.02 -12.78
C ASP A 249 7.90 -12.38 -11.29
N ASP A 250 8.71 -13.30 -10.77
CA ASP A 250 8.62 -13.75 -9.38
C ASP A 250 9.05 -12.68 -8.35
N HIS A 251 9.60 -11.57 -8.81
CA HIS A 251 10.04 -10.43 -7.98
C HIS A 251 9.08 -9.23 -8.05
N ASP A 252 7.95 -9.40 -8.73
CA ASP A 252 6.95 -8.36 -8.92
C ASP A 252 6.08 -8.16 -7.66
N TRP A 253 6.47 -7.15 -6.86
CA TRP A 253 5.74 -6.81 -5.65
C TRP A 253 4.32 -6.31 -5.92
N TYR A 254 4.12 -5.57 -7.02
CA TYR A 254 2.78 -5.14 -7.40
C TYR A 254 1.84 -6.34 -7.60
N ALA A 255 2.26 -7.34 -8.38
CA ALA A 255 1.44 -8.51 -8.67
C ALA A 255 1.22 -9.37 -7.41
N ALA A 256 2.25 -9.55 -6.59
CA ALA A 256 2.16 -10.33 -5.37
C ALA A 256 1.21 -9.69 -4.34
N ALA A 257 1.33 -8.38 -4.12
CA ALA A 257 0.45 -7.64 -3.22
C ALA A 257 -1.00 -7.65 -3.70
N GLN A 258 -1.24 -7.47 -5.02
CA GLN A 258 -2.56 -7.57 -5.61
C GLN A 258 -3.19 -8.96 -5.40
N LEU A 259 -2.40 -10.03 -5.60
CA LEU A 259 -2.86 -11.40 -5.39
C LEU A 259 -3.21 -11.67 -3.92
N ALA A 260 -2.36 -11.25 -3.00
CA ALA A 260 -2.60 -11.41 -1.57
C ALA A 260 -3.88 -10.68 -1.13
N ALA A 261 -4.00 -9.42 -1.54
CA ALA A 261 -5.17 -8.59 -1.25
C ALA A 261 -6.48 -9.25 -1.74
N ASP A 262 -6.49 -9.67 -3.00
CA ASP A 262 -7.67 -10.28 -3.60
C ASP A 262 -8.02 -11.61 -2.92
N ARG A 263 -7.03 -12.40 -2.51
CA ARG A 263 -7.26 -13.65 -1.77
C ARG A 263 -7.78 -13.41 -0.36
N ILE A 264 -7.21 -12.44 0.36
CA ILE A 264 -7.69 -12.07 1.71
C ILE A 264 -9.16 -11.66 1.64
N LEU A 265 -9.50 -10.72 0.74
CA LEU A 265 -10.85 -10.17 0.64
C LEU A 265 -11.89 -11.17 0.12
N THR A 266 -11.49 -12.21 -0.62
CA THR A 266 -12.43 -13.20 -1.17
C THR A 266 -12.49 -14.49 -0.37
N GLU A 267 -11.38 -14.92 0.22
CA GLU A 267 -11.28 -16.24 0.85
C GLU A 267 -11.31 -16.17 2.38
N ALA A 268 -10.99 -15.02 2.97
CA ALA A 268 -10.80 -14.93 4.42
C ALA A 268 -11.70 -13.89 5.08
N ASP A 269 -11.48 -12.60 4.79
CA ASP A 269 -12.18 -11.51 5.46
C ASP A 269 -12.34 -10.31 4.51
N PRO A 270 -13.56 -10.01 4.03
CA PRO A 270 -13.83 -8.87 3.15
C PRO A 270 -13.75 -7.52 3.85
N ASP A 271 -13.72 -7.49 5.19
CA ASP A 271 -13.79 -6.26 5.97
C ASP A 271 -12.43 -5.64 6.28
N LEU A 272 -11.34 -6.37 6.05
CA LEU A 272 -9.99 -5.88 6.31
C LEU A 272 -9.57 -4.75 5.35
N LEU A 273 -8.95 -3.71 5.89
CA LEU A 273 -8.10 -2.82 5.11
C LEU A 273 -6.88 -3.59 4.61
N ILE A 274 -6.50 -3.36 3.38
CA ILE A 274 -5.29 -3.92 2.79
C ILE A 274 -4.25 -2.82 2.73
N VAL A 275 -3.16 -3.00 3.47
CA VAL A 275 -2.05 -2.07 3.50
C VAL A 275 -0.94 -2.60 2.59
N VAL A 276 -0.55 -1.78 1.62
CA VAL A 276 0.51 -2.10 0.67
C VAL A 276 1.65 -1.12 0.85
N GLU A 277 2.76 -1.64 1.33
CA GLU A 277 3.99 -0.87 1.44
C GLU A 277 4.67 -0.73 0.07
N GLY A 278 5.40 0.37 -0.13
CA GLY A 278 6.24 0.56 -1.30
C GLY A 278 7.48 -0.35 -1.29
N ILE A 279 8.36 -0.19 -2.29
CA ILE A 279 9.66 -0.86 -2.30
C ILE A 279 10.63 -0.04 -1.46
N ASN A 280 11.21 -0.66 -0.43
CA ASN A 280 12.09 0.01 0.51
C ASN A 280 13.43 0.38 -0.14
N TRP A 281 14.10 -0.58 -0.79
CA TRP A 281 15.24 -0.24 -1.65
C TRP A 281 15.51 -1.26 -2.76
N THR A 282 16.20 -0.78 -3.79
CA THR A 282 16.77 -1.54 -4.90
C THR A 282 18.24 -1.20 -5.06
N GLY A 283 18.98 -2.03 -5.79
CA GLY A 283 20.42 -1.86 -5.94
C GLY A 283 21.22 -2.37 -4.74
N LEU A 284 22.53 -2.21 -4.78
CA LEU A 284 23.40 -2.69 -3.71
C LEU A 284 23.57 -1.60 -2.63
N PRO A 285 23.17 -1.87 -1.38
CA PRO A 285 23.24 -0.88 -0.30
C PRO A 285 24.69 -0.70 0.20
N VAL A 286 25.58 -0.30 -0.70
CA VAL A 286 27.00 -0.07 -0.45
C VAL A 286 27.38 1.27 -1.05
N ASP A 287 28.16 2.06 -0.31
CA ASP A 287 28.66 3.34 -0.79
C ASP A 287 29.34 3.25 -2.14
N GLY A 288 28.95 4.15 -3.04
CA GLY A 288 29.51 4.23 -4.39
C GLY A 288 28.91 3.26 -5.40
N LEU A 289 27.99 2.39 -4.99
CA LEU A 289 27.22 1.55 -5.92
C LEU A 289 25.82 2.12 -6.12
N PRO A 290 25.22 1.95 -7.32
CA PRO A 290 23.87 2.40 -7.58
C PRO A 290 22.88 1.68 -6.65
N HIS A 291 22.11 2.46 -5.92
CA HIS A 291 20.95 1.99 -5.15
C HIS A 291 19.92 3.11 -5.03
N GLU A 292 18.68 2.74 -4.92
CA GLU A 292 17.56 3.67 -4.90
C GLU A 292 16.55 3.23 -3.85
N ARG A 293 15.78 4.20 -3.38
CA ARG A 293 14.60 3.98 -2.56
C ARG A 293 13.35 4.46 -3.29
N PRO A 294 12.69 3.57 -4.02
CA PRO A 294 11.48 3.94 -4.77
C PRO A 294 10.31 4.37 -3.89
N THR A 295 10.18 3.79 -2.70
CA THR A 295 9.04 4.01 -1.78
C THR A 295 7.72 3.81 -2.54
N LEU A 296 6.81 4.77 -2.56
CA LEU A 296 5.54 4.67 -3.29
C LEU A 296 5.60 5.27 -4.71
N THR A 297 6.73 5.79 -5.17
CA THR A 297 6.81 6.46 -6.48
C THR A 297 6.31 5.61 -7.66
N PRO A 298 6.47 4.27 -7.69
CA PRO A 298 5.95 3.43 -8.78
C PRO A 298 4.41 3.45 -8.88
N VAL A 299 3.71 3.75 -7.79
CA VAL A 299 2.25 3.83 -7.74
C VAL A 299 1.69 4.90 -8.71
N ARG A 300 2.49 5.93 -9.02
CA ARG A 300 2.10 6.99 -9.98
C ARG A 300 1.76 6.43 -11.36
N THR A 301 2.40 5.34 -11.76
CA THR A 301 2.23 4.72 -13.08
C THR A 301 1.44 3.43 -13.05
N LEU A 302 1.45 2.72 -11.92
CA LEU A 302 0.76 1.44 -11.77
C LEU A 302 0.25 1.31 -10.33
N SER A 303 -1.00 1.69 -10.09
CA SER A 303 -1.65 1.59 -8.78
C SER A 303 -2.44 0.29 -8.63
N HIS A 304 -2.56 -0.18 -7.40
CA HIS A 304 -3.41 -1.33 -7.08
C HIS A 304 -4.89 -1.00 -7.26
N THR A 305 -5.64 -2.01 -7.65
CA THR A 305 -7.09 -1.92 -7.78
C THR A 305 -7.71 -3.16 -7.17
N LEU A 306 -8.08 -3.05 -5.91
CA LEU A 306 -8.66 -4.15 -5.14
C LEU A 306 -10.08 -4.45 -5.60
N LEU A 307 -10.59 -5.63 -5.24
CA LEU A 307 -11.98 -6.02 -5.51
C LEU A 307 -12.99 -5.08 -4.85
N ASP A 308 -12.70 -4.64 -3.62
CA ASP A 308 -13.37 -3.51 -2.99
C ASP A 308 -12.45 -2.28 -3.08
N ALA A 309 -12.92 -1.25 -3.78
CA ALA A 309 -12.15 -0.03 -4.01
C ALA A 309 -11.90 0.79 -2.73
N HIS A 310 -12.63 0.49 -1.65
CA HIS A 310 -12.59 1.21 -0.37
C HIS A 310 -11.73 0.51 0.71
N LYS A 311 -10.91 -0.47 0.33
CA LYS A 311 -10.06 -1.23 1.27
C LYS A 311 -8.56 -0.97 1.14
N LEU A 312 -8.13 -0.18 0.15
CA LEU A 312 -6.72 0.08 -0.12
C LEU A 312 -6.17 1.21 0.75
N VAL A 313 -5.06 0.95 1.43
CA VAL A 313 -4.19 1.91 2.11
C VAL A 313 -2.77 1.70 1.61
N TYR A 314 -2.05 2.77 1.28
CA TYR A 314 -0.62 2.67 1.00
C TYR A 314 0.20 2.96 2.26
N SER A 315 1.41 2.41 2.32
CA SER A 315 2.29 2.56 3.46
C SER A 315 3.72 2.90 3.06
N ALA A 316 4.41 3.64 3.93
CA ALA A 316 5.81 3.97 3.79
C ALA A 316 6.44 4.14 5.18
N HIS A 317 7.78 4.01 5.25
CA HIS A 317 8.58 4.22 6.46
C HIS A 317 9.49 5.43 6.31
N PHE A 318 9.71 6.17 7.40
CA PHE A 318 10.62 7.32 7.41
C PHE A 318 11.44 7.36 8.70
N TYR A 319 12.76 7.27 8.52
CA TYR A 319 13.74 7.35 9.60
C TYR A 319 14.85 8.35 9.27
N GLY A 320 15.38 8.98 10.26
CA GLY A 320 16.42 10.02 10.14
C GLY A 320 17.79 9.59 10.62
N TYR A 321 18.17 8.35 10.40
CA TYR A 321 19.49 7.89 10.80
C TYR A 321 20.60 8.62 10.07
N THR A 322 21.67 8.89 10.79
CA THR A 322 22.94 9.36 10.22
C THR A 322 23.95 8.23 10.06
N GLY A 323 23.61 7.04 10.53
CA GLY A 323 24.54 5.91 10.58
C GLY A 323 24.53 5.04 9.34
N PRO A 324 25.65 4.85 8.67
CA PRO A 324 25.76 3.99 7.49
C PRO A 324 25.77 2.49 7.82
N ARG A 325 25.75 2.10 9.07
CA ARG A 325 26.07 0.74 9.49
C ARG A 325 24.89 -0.09 9.90
N HIS A 326 23.75 0.52 9.97
CA HIS A 326 22.55 -0.11 10.50
C HIS A 326 22.06 -1.27 9.64
N SER A 327 21.96 -1.10 8.32
CA SER A 327 21.59 -2.16 7.39
C SER A 327 22.68 -2.50 6.37
N GLY A 328 23.89 -1.97 6.52
CA GLY A 328 24.94 -2.05 5.53
C GLY A 328 24.79 -1.08 4.37
N ALA A 329 23.78 -0.23 4.37
CA ALA A 329 23.63 0.86 3.42
C ALA A 329 24.35 2.10 3.93
N THR A 330 24.95 2.85 3.03
CA THR A 330 25.58 4.11 3.35
C THR A 330 25.03 5.21 2.47
N GLY A 331 24.56 6.26 3.12
CA GLY A 331 24.32 7.54 2.48
C GLY A 331 23.10 7.65 1.60
N ILE A 332 22.24 6.65 1.50
CA ILE A 332 21.05 6.72 0.66
C ILE A 332 19.85 6.00 1.27
N GLY A 333 18.71 6.45 0.87
CA GLY A 333 17.43 6.03 1.37
C GLY A 333 17.17 6.68 2.71
N GLU A 334 15.99 6.62 3.14
CA GLU A 334 15.49 7.31 4.31
C GLU A 334 16.18 6.89 5.59
N THR A 335 16.57 5.64 5.67
CA THR A 335 17.13 5.05 6.88
C THR A 335 18.58 5.42 7.09
N HIS A 336 19.29 5.75 6.02
CA HIS A 336 20.75 5.87 6.05
C HIS A 336 21.29 7.07 5.29
N ASP A 337 20.42 7.94 4.81
CA ASP A 337 20.87 9.19 4.23
C ASP A 337 21.21 10.18 5.35
N PRO A 338 22.49 10.46 5.59
CA PRO A 338 22.88 11.40 6.66
C PRO A 338 22.32 12.79 6.44
N ARG A 339 21.88 13.14 5.23
CA ARG A 339 21.26 14.41 4.90
C ARG A 339 19.87 14.58 5.48
N TYR A 340 19.16 13.49 5.85
CA TYR A 340 17.78 13.59 6.36
C TYR A 340 17.68 14.44 7.61
N GLN A 341 18.62 14.32 8.53
CA GLN A 341 18.64 15.14 9.74
C GLN A 341 19.05 16.60 9.49
N ASP A 342 19.71 16.87 8.37
CA ASP A 342 20.13 18.22 7.97
C ASP A 342 19.10 18.92 7.07
N LEU A 343 18.02 18.24 6.69
CA LEU A 343 16.97 18.82 5.86
C LEU A 343 16.22 19.92 6.64
N THR A 344 15.98 21.03 5.97
CA THR A 344 15.02 22.01 6.47
C THR A 344 13.61 21.43 6.51
N ARG A 345 12.69 22.05 7.24
CA ARG A 345 11.29 21.63 7.28
C ARG A 345 10.67 21.51 5.88
N ASP A 346 10.91 22.50 5.03
CA ASP A 346 10.35 22.51 3.66
C ASP A 346 10.95 21.39 2.81
N GLN A 347 12.25 21.13 2.93
CA GLN A 347 12.90 20.03 2.20
C GLN A 347 12.40 18.67 2.67
N LEU A 348 12.26 18.45 3.97
CA LEU A 348 11.67 17.22 4.51
C LEU A 348 10.22 17.05 4.05
N SER A 349 9.42 18.12 4.11
CA SER A 349 8.03 18.11 3.63
C SER A 349 7.93 17.74 2.15
N GLN A 350 8.85 18.24 1.33
CA GLN A 350 8.92 17.87 -0.09
C GLN A 350 9.26 16.39 -0.28
N VAL A 351 10.23 15.87 0.46
CA VAL A 351 10.60 14.44 0.43
C VAL A 351 9.42 13.55 0.79
N LEU A 352 8.74 13.86 1.91
CA LEU A 352 7.56 13.11 2.36
C LEU A 352 6.45 13.13 1.30
N THR A 353 6.19 14.30 0.71
CA THR A 353 5.19 14.46 -0.34
C THR A 353 5.55 13.66 -1.58
N ASP A 354 6.79 13.76 -2.07
CA ASP A 354 7.22 13.13 -3.31
C ASP A 354 7.32 11.61 -3.20
N GLN A 355 7.71 11.10 -2.05
CA GLN A 355 7.91 9.66 -1.82
C GLN A 355 6.63 8.93 -1.39
N ALA A 356 5.72 9.58 -0.66
CA ALA A 356 4.56 8.90 -0.08
C ALA A 356 3.25 9.70 -0.17
N PHE A 357 3.21 10.94 0.34
CA PHE A 357 1.95 11.66 0.52
C PHE A 357 1.28 12.11 -0.78
N PHE A 358 1.96 12.04 -1.93
CA PHE A 358 1.33 12.31 -3.22
C PHE A 358 0.12 11.42 -3.50
N VAL A 359 0.05 10.20 -2.91
CA VAL A 359 -1.09 9.29 -3.10
C VAL A 359 -2.38 9.84 -2.47
N THR A 360 -2.27 10.82 -1.57
CA THR A 360 -3.44 11.47 -0.95
C THR A 360 -4.09 12.53 -1.85
N ALA A 361 -3.47 12.85 -3.01
CA ALA A 361 -4.05 13.78 -3.97
C ALA A 361 -5.35 13.23 -4.54
N GLU A 362 -6.42 14.01 -4.46
CA GLU A 362 -7.74 13.61 -4.96
C GLU A 362 -7.80 13.57 -6.49
N GLY A 363 -8.74 12.79 -7.01
CA GLY A 363 -8.99 12.75 -8.46
C GLY A 363 -7.95 11.98 -9.27
N GLN A 364 -7.07 11.22 -8.65
CA GLN A 364 -6.06 10.39 -9.32
C GLN A 364 -6.43 8.91 -9.25
N HIS A 365 -5.96 8.09 -10.21
CA HIS A 365 -6.22 6.65 -10.20
C HIS A 365 -5.58 5.95 -8.99
N TYR A 366 -4.60 6.57 -8.36
CA TYR A 366 -3.89 6.08 -7.19
C TYR A 366 -4.36 6.71 -5.87
N SER A 367 -5.36 7.59 -5.88
CA SER A 367 -5.85 8.27 -4.67
C SER A 367 -6.24 7.26 -3.59
N ALA A 368 -5.55 7.32 -2.44
CA ALA A 368 -5.79 6.45 -1.30
C ALA A 368 -5.25 7.12 -0.02
N PRO A 369 -5.65 6.68 1.18
CA PRO A 369 -4.93 7.01 2.40
C PRO A 369 -3.49 6.53 2.34
N VAL A 370 -2.60 7.27 3.01
CA VAL A 370 -1.25 6.80 3.31
C VAL A 370 -1.08 6.69 4.82
N TRP A 371 -0.55 5.55 5.25
CA TRP A 371 -0.19 5.29 6.63
C TRP A 371 1.33 5.20 6.73
N ILE A 372 1.94 6.07 7.54
CA ILE A 372 3.36 5.94 7.84
C ILE A 372 3.50 4.89 8.93
N SER A 373 3.60 3.62 8.49
CA SER A 373 3.53 2.45 9.36
C SER A 373 4.78 2.23 10.20
N GLU A 374 5.86 2.96 9.89
CA GLU A 374 7.03 3.06 10.76
C GLU A 374 7.69 4.43 10.67
N PHE A 375 8.00 4.98 11.83
CA PHE A 375 8.91 6.09 12.05
C PHE A 375 9.41 6.03 13.50
N GLY A 376 10.57 6.57 13.76
CA GLY A 376 11.11 6.56 15.12
C GLY A 376 12.47 7.22 15.22
N ILE A 377 12.94 7.40 16.47
CA ILE A 377 14.26 7.91 16.79
C ILE A 377 14.66 7.48 18.22
N GLY A 378 15.95 7.29 18.45
CA GLY A 378 16.49 6.88 19.75
C GLY A 378 16.46 7.98 20.80
N ALA A 379 16.12 7.66 22.03
CA ALA A 379 16.18 8.58 23.16
C ALA A 379 17.60 9.10 23.42
N ARG A 380 18.63 8.35 23.04
CA ARG A 380 20.06 8.73 23.14
C ARG A 380 20.52 9.68 22.05
N GLU A 381 19.77 9.84 20.98
CA GLU A 381 20.06 10.74 19.87
C GLU A 381 19.69 12.18 20.22
N THR A 382 20.45 12.79 21.13
CA THR A 382 20.11 14.11 21.71
C THR A 382 20.65 15.29 20.92
N GLY A 383 21.28 15.08 19.77
CA GLY A 383 21.82 16.14 18.91
C GLY A 383 20.74 17.09 18.40
N ALA A 384 21.12 18.34 18.11
CA ALA A 384 20.18 19.35 17.64
C ALA A 384 19.53 18.96 16.31
N ALA A 385 20.29 18.37 15.38
CA ALA A 385 19.79 17.89 14.09
C ALA A 385 18.71 16.80 14.27
N ALA A 386 18.99 15.80 15.11
CA ALA A 386 18.04 14.72 15.41
C ALA A 386 16.72 15.25 15.99
N ARG A 387 16.82 16.17 16.97
CA ARG A 387 15.63 16.82 17.56
C ARG A 387 14.84 17.64 16.54
N THR A 388 15.53 18.39 15.70
CA THR A 388 14.90 19.20 14.65
C THR A 388 14.21 18.30 13.63
N TRP A 389 14.87 17.24 13.18
CA TRP A 389 14.28 16.30 12.24
C TRP A 389 13.02 15.65 12.81
N PHE A 390 13.08 15.12 14.04
CA PHE A 390 11.93 14.46 14.65
C PHE A 390 10.77 15.44 14.88
N GLY A 391 11.07 16.66 15.33
CA GLY A 391 10.07 17.72 15.44
C GLY A 391 9.42 18.08 14.11
N ASN A 392 10.21 18.28 13.05
CA ASN A 392 9.69 18.59 11.72
C ASN A 392 8.82 17.45 11.16
N LEU A 393 9.20 16.19 11.42
CA LEU A 393 8.42 15.02 10.98
C LEU A 393 7.08 14.94 11.71
N THR A 394 7.08 15.07 13.03
CA THR A 394 5.84 15.02 13.84
C THR A 394 4.93 16.22 13.55
N ASP A 395 5.49 17.39 13.31
CA ASP A 395 4.74 18.57 12.85
C ASP A 395 4.08 18.32 11.50
N TYR A 396 4.81 17.72 10.56
CA TYR A 396 4.23 17.36 9.25
C TYR A 396 3.05 16.42 9.40
N PHE A 397 3.16 15.39 10.25
CA PHE A 397 2.06 14.46 10.50
C PHE A 397 0.87 15.13 11.17
N ALA A 398 1.12 16.05 12.09
CA ALA A 398 0.08 16.84 12.74
C ALA A 398 -0.65 17.75 11.75
N ASP A 399 0.08 18.51 10.94
CA ASP A 399 -0.47 19.44 9.94
C ASP A 399 -1.29 18.74 8.85
N HIS A 400 -0.99 17.49 8.54
CA HIS A 400 -1.66 16.72 7.47
C HIS A 400 -2.73 15.75 7.95
N ASP A 401 -3.07 15.73 9.26
CA ASP A 401 -3.96 14.69 9.84
C ASP A 401 -3.53 13.28 9.42
N ALA A 402 -2.20 13.03 9.43
CA ALA A 402 -1.62 11.81 8.90
C ALA A 402 -1.92 10.61 9.80
N ASP A 403 -2.11 9.45 9.18
CA ASP A 403 -2.12 8.15 9.83
C ASP A 403 -0.67 7.70 10.06
N PHE A 404 -0.34 7.22 11.25
CA PHE A 404 1.05 6.88 11.61
C PHE A 404 1.17 5.72 12.60
N ALA A 405 2.36 5.08 12.65
CA ALA A 405 2.73 4.11 13.66
C ALA A 405 4.20 4.28 14.07
N TYR A 406 4.46 4.51 15.34
CA TYR A 406 5.81 4.63 15.86
C TYR A 406 6.49 3.25 15.98
N TRP A 407 7.79 3.17 15.67
CA TRP A 407 8.61 1.97 15.82
C TRP A 407 9.76 2.19 16.79
N PRO A 408 9.99 1.29 17.76
CA PRO A 408 9.05 0.28 18.25
C PRO A 408 8.28 0.76 19.50
N LEU A 409 7.24 0.04 19.91
CA LEU A 409 6.41 0.39 21.06
C LEU A 409 7.07 -0.04 22.39
N VAL A 410 7.53 -1.29 22.46
CA VAL A 410 8.05 -1.90 23.68
C VAL A 410 9.48 -2.37 23.48
N GLY A 411 10.33 -2.09 24.44
CA GLY A 411 11.71 -2.56 24.48
C GLY A 411 12.19 -2.85 25.90
N TRP A 412 13.45 -3.21 26.03
CA TRP A 412 14.10 -3.45 27.31
C TRP A 412 15.04 -2.30 27.66
N GLU A 413 15.12 -1.99 28.94
CA GLU A 413 16.11 -1.05 29.43
C GLU A 413 17.52 -1.47 28.99
N GLY A 414 18.28 -0.54 28.42
CA GLY A 414 19.66 -0.77 27.96
C GLY A 414 19.82 -1.45 26.62
N HIS A 415 18.73 -1.97 26.00
CA HIS A 415 18.81 -2.66 24.72
C HIS A 415 18.06 -1.96 23.58
N ASP A 416 16.98 -1.24 23.90
CA ASP A 416 16.14 -0.60 22.89
C ASP A 416 15.75 0.80 23.31
N ASP A 417 16.64 1.76 23.07
CA ASP A 417 16.38 3.17 23.41
C ASP A 417 15.46 3.88 22.38
N TRP A 418 15.12 3.21 21.29
CA TRP A 418 14.14 3.70 20.33
C TRP A 418 12.70 3.46 20.78
N ALA A 419 12.47 2.42 21.59
CA ALA A 419 11.14 2.09 22.07
C ALA A 419 10.49 3.26 22.84
N LEU A 420 9.17 3.40 22.66
CA LEU A 420 8.39 4.36 23.43
C LEU A 420 8.36 3.99 24.91
N LEU A 421 8.27 2.69 25.19
CA LEU A 421 8.24 2.11 26.53
C LEU A 421 9.34 1.08 26.68
N ARG A 422 10.06 1.13 27.80
CA ARG A 422 11.08 0.15 28.16
C ARG A 422 10.85 -0.32 29.58
N TYR A 423 11.06 -1.59 29.83
CA TYR A 423 10.87 -2.19 31.13
C TYR A 423 12.18 -2.85 31.59
N ASP A 424 12.54 -2.66 32.85
CA ASP A 424 13.65 -3.36 33.48
C ASP A 424 13.23 -4.75 33.99
N THR A 425 14.17 -5.47 34.59
CA THR A 425 13.93 -6.82 35.15
C THR A 425 13.00 -6.83 36.36
N THR A 426 12.69 -5.69 36.94
CA THR A 426 11.77 -5.53 38.08
C THR A 426 10.36 -5.13 37.62
N GLY A 427 10.16 -4.89 36.33
CA GLY A 427 8.93 -4.37 35.76
C GLY A 427 8.83 -2.83 35.85
N SER A 428 9.87 -2.14 36.31
CA SER A 428 9.87 -0.67 36.31
C SER A 428 9.90 -0.16 34.89
N ARG A 429 9.04 0.85 34.61
CA ARG A 429 8.86 1.43 33.29
C ARG A 429 9.75 2.65 33.08
N TYR A 430 10.27 2.79 31.86
CA TYR A 430 11.05 3.92 31.36
C TYR A 430 10.54 4.30 29.97
N GLY A 431 10.84 5.50 29.52
CA GLY A 431 10.58 5.92 28.14
C GLY A 431 9.81 7.22 28.03
N ILE A 432 8.99 7.34 26.98
CA ILE A 432 8.38 8.62 26.59
C ILE A 432 7.34 9.15 27.60
N LEU A 433 6.82 8.28 28.46
CA LEU A 433 5.94 8.71 29.56
C LEU A 433 6.70 9.36 30.72
N ASP A 434 8.04 9.37 30.66
CA ASP A 434 8.88 10.02 31.64
C ASP A 434 9.24 11.44 31.18
N GLN A 435 9.14 12.41 32.07
CA GLN A 435 9.42 13.82 31.74
C GLN A 435 10.85 14.08 31.23
N ALA A 436 11.76 13.15 31.46
CA ALA A 436 13.16 13.26 31.03
C ALA A 436 13.38 12.85 29.57
N ASP A 437 12.43 12.16 28.93
CA ASP A 437 12.54 11.76 27.52
C ASP A 437 12.27 12.98 26.62
N TRP A 438 13.29 13.39 25.89
CA TRP A 438 13.22 14.60 25.06
C TRP A 438 12.19 14.50 23.91
N ARG A 439 11.79 13.28 23.52
CA ARG A 439 10.78 13.03 22.46
C ARG A 439 9.37 13.37 22.93
N GLY A 440 9.14 13.42 24.26
CA GLY A 440 7.82 13.57 24.85
C GLY A 440 7.04 14.76 24.34
N ALA A 441 7.66 15.94 24.25
CA ALA A 441 6.96 17.14 23.76
C ALA A 441 6.49 17.03 22.31
N ALA A 442 7.31 16.44 21.42
CA ALA A 442 6.93 16.22 20.02
C ALA A 442 5.85 15.13 19.90
N TRP A 443 5.94 14.10 20.73
CA TRP A 443 4.90 13.05 20.80
C TRP A 443 3.57 13.63 21.28
N ASP A 444 3.54 14.36 22.37
CA ASP A 444 2.34 14.97 22.91
C ASP A 444 1.69 15.93 21.90
N HIS A 445 2.50 16.73 21.19
CA HIS A 445 2.02 17.58 20.11
C HIS A 445 1.34 16.77 19.01
N LEU A 446 1.97 15.69 18.55
CA LEU A 446 1.41 14.81 17.52
C LEU A 446 0.11 14.14 17.98
N MET A 447 0.09 13.62 19.21
CA MET A 447 -1.06 12.89 19.75
C MET A 447 -2.27 13.77 20.03
N THR A 448 -2.02 15.05 20.43
CA THR A 448 -3.07 16.05 20.71
C THR A 448 -3.42 16.90 19.49
N SER A 449 -2.70 16.74 18.37
CA SER A 449 -2.98 17.49 17.14
C SER A 449 -4.41 17.22 16.65
N PRO A 450 -5.09 18.25 16.11
CA PRO A 450 -6.46 18.12 15.64
C PRO A 450 -6.61 16.99 14.61
N THR A 451 -7.64 16.16 14.80
CA THR A 451 -8.08 15.19 13.81
C THR A 451 -9.36 15.72 13.17
N ARG A 452 -9.52 15.51 11.88
CA ARG A 452 -10.78 15.83 11.20
C ARG A 452 -11.95 15.18 11.95
N THR A 453 -12.93 15.97 12.32
CA THR A 453 -14.12 15.50 13.02
C THR A 453 -15.30 15.34 12.06
N GLY A 454 -16.27 14.49 12.46
CA GLY A 454 -17.49 14.25 11.71
C GLY A 454 -17.34 13.34 10.51
N THR A 455 -18.39 13.25 9.71
CA THR A 455 -18.45 12.39 8.53
C THR A 455 -17.60 12.95 7.39
N VAL A 456 -16.73 12.13 6.84
CA VAL A 456 -15.99 12.43 5.62
C VAL A 456 -16.96 12.31 4.43
N PRO A 457 -17.15 13.36 3.63
CA PRO A 457 -17.99 13.27 2.45
C PRO A 457 -17.51 12.19 1.50
N PRO A 458 -18.40 11.48 0.80
CA PRO A 458 -18.00 10.63 -0.32
C PRO A 458 -17.29 11.46 -1.39
N VAL A 459 -16.18 10.93 -1.90
CA VAL A 459 -15.48 11.48 -3.06
C VAL A 459 -15.48 10.44 -4.17
N PRO A 460 -15.52 10.83 -5.45
CA PRO A 460 -15.45 9.88 -6.55
C PRO A 460 -14.19 9.02 -6.45
N VAL A 461 -14.37 7.71 -6.56
CA VAL A 461 -13.27 6.76 -6.59
C VAL A 461 -12.83 6.57 -8.03
N LEU A 462 -11.53 6.65 -8.27
CA LEU A 462 -10.91 6.35 -9.54
C LEU A 462 -9.94 5.19 -9.36
N ARG A 463 -10.02 4.18 -10.24
CA ARG A 463 -9.14 3.01 -10.18
C ARG A 463 -8.67 2.62 -11.57
N MET A 464 -7.40 2.32 -11.68
CA MET A 464 -6.80 1.88 -12.93
C MET A 464 -6.97 0.38 -13.11
N LEU A 465 -7.32 -0.07 -14.31
CA LEU A 465 -7.22 -1.47 -14.71
C LEU A 465 -5.90 -1.72 -15.42
N ALA A 466 -5.30 -2.88 -15.19
CA ALA A 466 -4.06 -3.29 -15.81
C ALA A 466 -4.20 -4.74 -16.34
N THR A 467 -4.60 -4.89 -17.60
CA THR A 467 -4.80 -6.21 -18.24
C THR A 467 -3.51 -6.89 -18.65
N ASP A 468 -2.40 -6.19 -18.63
CA ASP A 468 -1.06 -6.70 -18.91
C ASP A 468 -0.36 -7.27 -17.67
N HIS A 469 -0.98 -7.19 -16.50
CA HIS A 469 -0.49 -7.77 -15.25
C HIS A 469 -1.46 -8.87 -14.80
N GLY A 470 -1.09 -10.13 -15.06
CA GLY A 470 -1.99 -11.28 -15.07
C GLY A 470 -2.77 -11.57 -13.80
N ASP A 471 -2.15 -11.44 -12.62
CA ASP A 471 -2.76 -11.94 -11.37
C ASP A 471 -3.89 -11.04 -10.85
N ALA A 472 -3.81 -9.73 -11.05
CA ALA A 472 -4.90 -8.80 -10.73
C ALA A 472 -6.21 -9.14 -11.43
N VAL A 473 -6.15 -9.91 -12.51
CA VAL A 473 -7.29 -10.33 -13.33
C VAL A 473 -7.92 -11.61 -12.82
N GLN A 474 -7.17 -12.50 -12.21
CA GLN A 474 -7.65 -13.83 -11.79
C GLN A 474 -8.75 -13.72 -10.73
N SER A 475 -8.53 -12.90 -9.72
CA SER A 475 -9.49 -12.70 -8.65
C SER A 475 -10.77 -12.02 -9.11
N ARG A 476 -10.70 -11.17 -10.13
CA ARG A 476 -11.87 -10.53 -10.72
C ARG A 476 -12.74 -11.51 -11.53
N ARG A 477 -12.15 -12.59 -12.07
CA ARG A 477 -12.92 -13.68 -12.65
C ARG A 477 -13.89 -14.31 -11.66
N VAL A 478 -13.45 -14.51 -10.42
CA VAL A 478 -14.27 -15.12 -9.38
C VAL A 478 -15.51 -14.28 -9.14
N ARG A 479 -15.35 -12.95 -8.99
CA ARG A 479 -16.49 -12.04 -8.82
C ARG A 479 -17.33 -11.87 -10.07
N ALA A 480 -16.74 -11.98 -11.26
CA ALA A 480 -17.44 -11.96 -12.53
C ALA A 480 -18.16 -13.29 -12.85
N GLY A 481 -18.25 -14.22 -11.91
CA GLY A 481 -18.94 -15.51 -12.13
C GLY A 481 -18.07 -16.56 -12.81
N GLY A 482 -16.76 -16.48 -12.68
CA GLY A 482 -15.80 -17.41 -13.27
C GLY A 482 -15.01 -16.82 -14.42
N ASP A 483 -14.30 -17.67 -15.18
CA ASP A 483 -13.51 -17.23 -16.33
C ASP A 483 -14.41 -16.91 -17.52
N TRP A 484 -14.80 -15.65 -17.65
CA TRP A 484 -15.71 -15.18 -18.69
C TRP A 484 -15.08 -15.04 -20.09
N ASP A 485 -13.75 -15.12 -20.22
CA ASP A 485 -13.04 -15.25 -21.51
C ASP A 485 -11.76 -16.08 -21.32
N PRO A 486 -11.85 -17.41 -21.34
CA PRO A 486 -10.71 -18.30 -21.07
C PRO A 486 -9.53 -18.07 -22.01
N GLY A 487 -8.33 -17.95 -21.44
CA GLY A 487 -7.08 -17.75 -22.17
C GLY A 487 -6.85 -16.32 -22.68
N ALA A 488 -7.71 -15.36 -22.33
CA ALA A 488 -7.51 -13.95 -22.62
C ALA A 488 -6.97 -13.20 -21.39
N SER A 489 -6.17 -12.16 -21.63
CA SER A 489 -5.89 -11.15 -20.61
C SER A 489 -7.13 -10.31 -20.41
N LYS A 490 -7.56 -10.10 -19.17
CA LYS A 490 -8.83 -9.42 -18.89
C LYS A 490 -8.76 -8.65 -17.57
N ALA A 491 -9.60 -7.65 -17.44
CA ALA A 491 -9.82 -6.92 -16.22
C ALA A 491 -11.27 -6.44 -16.13
N ALA A 492 -11.75 -6.30 -14.90
CA ALA A 492 -13.06 -5.73 -14.61
C ALA A 492 -12.93 -4.71 -13.47
N CYS A 493 -13.75 -3.66 -13.54
CA CYS A 493 -13.85 -2.67 -12.48
C CYS A 493 -14.28 -3.32 -11.16
N PRO A 494 -13.79 -2.81 -10.03
CA PRO A 494 -14.30 -3.17 -8.71
C PRO A 494 -15.81 -3.03 -8.61
N ASP A 495 -16.39 -3.65 -7.60
CA ASP A 495 -17.82 -3.52 -7.34
C ASP A 495 -18.20 -2.05 -7.15
N GLY A 496 -19.34 -1.67 -7.68
CA GLY A 496 -19.82 -0.29 -7.67
C GLY A 496 -19.23 0.62 -8.76
N LEU A 497 -18.12 0.28 -9.38
CA LEU A 497 -17.45 1.09 -10.40
C LEU A 497 -17.84 0.68 -11.82
N ARG A 498 -17.77 1.64 -12.76
CA ARG A 498 -17.96 1.47 -14.21
C ARG A 498 -16.69 1.85 -14.97
N LEU A 499 -16.53 1.28 -16.16
CA LEU A 499 -15.43 1.67 -17.06
C LEU A 499 -15.74 3.03 -17.71
N ILE A 500 -14.77 3.93 -17.67
CA ILE A 500 -14.84 5.24 -18.35
C ILE A 500 -13.64 5.53 -19.24
N GLY A 501 -12.54 4.80 -19.11
CA GLY A 501 -11.33 5.07 -19.89
C GLY A 501 -10.67 3.79 -20.40
N LEU A 502 -9.95 3.91 -21.52
CA LEU A 502 -9.22 2.80 -22.14
C LEU A 502 -8.03 3.32 -22.94
N SER A 503 -6.89 2.64 -22.84
CA SER A 503 -5.71 2.92 -23.67
C SER A 503 -5.75 2.15 -25.01
N HIS A 504 -5.07 2.69 -26.04
CA HIS A 504 -5.02 2.10 -27.38
C HIS A 504 -4.51 0.66 -27.39
N THR A 505 -3.53 0.33 -26.57
CA THR A 505 -3.03 -1.06 -26.46
C THR A 505 -3.97 -1.95 -25.67
N GLY A 506 -5.01 -1.41 -25.03
CA GLY A 506 -5.89 -2.13 -24.12
C GLY A 506 -5.19 -2.61 -22.83
N GLY A 507 -3.94 -2.23 -22.61
CA GLY A 507 -3.21 -2.62 -21.40
C GLY A 507 -3.70 -1.91 -20.14
N ARG A 508 -4.30 -0.72 -20.29
CA ARG A 508 -4.81 0.11 -19.19
C ARG A 508 -6.25 0.52 -19.44
N GLY A 509 -7.02 0.53 -18.37
CA GLY A 509 -8.37 1.10 -18.31
C GLY A 509 -8.54 1.98 -17.08
N LEU A 510 -9.62 2.74 -17.04
CA LEU A 510 -9.98 3.58 -15.89
C LEU A 510 -11.42 3.30 -15.49
N CYS A 511 -11.62 3.04 -14.21
CA CYS A 511 -12.91 2.83 -13.58
C CYS A 511 -13.25 3.99 -12.64
N THR A 512 -14.54 4.31 -12.52
CA THR A 512 -15.03 5.27 -11.53
C THR A 512 -16.39 4.85 -10.98
N ASP A 513 -16.70 5.27 -9.77
CA ASP A 513 -18.08 5.39 -9.33
C ASP A 513 -18.64 6.75 -9.77
N THR A 514 -19.89 6.99 -9.48
CA THR A 514 -20.46 8.32 -9.51
C THR A 514 -20.70 8.81 -8.09
N THR A 515 -20.76 10.11 -7.93
CA THR A 515 -21.22 10.77 -6.70
C THR A 515 -22.62 10.33 -6.24
N GLY A 516 -23.30 9.47 -7.00
CA GLY A 516 -24.65 8.96 -6.72
C GLY A 516 -24.72 7.49 -6.28
N GLY A 517 -23.58 6.80 -6.13
CA GLY A 517 -23.53 5.40 -5.68
C GLY A 517 -23.52 4.36 -6.79
N ASP A 518 -23.68 3.09 -6.43
CA ASP A 518 -23.61 1.95 -7.35
C ASP A 518 -24.74 1.99 -8.39
N LEU A 519 -24.35 2.07 -9.64
CA LEU A 519 -25.27 2.06 -10.78
C LEU A 519 -25.74 0.66 -11.20
N ARG A 520 -25.13 -0.40 -10.67
CA ARG A 520 -25.48 -1.78 -11.03
C ARG A 520 -26.85 -2.18 -10.49
N ALA A 521 -27.61 -2.89 -11.29
CA ALA A 521 -28.80 -3.56 -10.79
C ALA A 521 -28.38 -4.64 -9.76
N PRO A 522 -29.04 -4.73 -8.58
CA PRO A 522 -28.64 -5.64 -7.51
C PRO A 522 -28.55 -7.11 -7.95
N ASP A 523 -29.46 -7.55 -8.82
CA ASP A 523 -29.58 -8.91 -9.31
C ASP A 523 -29.21 -9.04 -10.80
N GLY A 524 -28.50 -8.05 -11.34
CA GLY A 524 -28.21 -7.95 -12.75
C GLY A 524 -27.17 -8.98 -13.20
N ALA A 525 -27.59 -9.98 -13.99
CA ALA A 525 -26.67 -10.92 -14.59
C ALA A 525 -25.70 -10.21 -15.53
N GLN A 526 -24.42 -10.56 -15.43
CA GLN A 526 -23.40 -10.05 -16.32
C GLN A 526 -23.59 -10.63 -17.72
N THR A 527 -23.36 -9.80 -18.74
CA THR A 527 -23.41 -10.18 -20.14
C THR A 527 -22.01 -10.09 -20.75
N VAL A 528 -21.55 -11.18 -21.36
CA VAL A 528 -20.30 -11.19 -22.11
C VAL A 528 -20.64 -10.99 -23.60
N VAL A 529 -20.12 -9.90 -24.17
CA VAL A 529 -20.29 -9.58 -25.58
C VAL A 529 -19.03 -9.96 -26.34
N THR A 530 -19.14 -10.91 -27.25
CA THR A 530 -18.04 -11.39 -28.10
C THR A 530 -18.32 -11.24 -29.60
N ASP A 531 -19.52 -10.78 -29.96
CA ASP A 531 -19.94 -10.65 -31.36
C ASP A 531 -19.43 -9.32 -31.95
N GLU A 532 -18.40 -9.40 -32.73
CA GLU A 532 -17.80 -8.27 -33.43
C GLU A 532 -18.66 -7.69 -34.56
N ARG A 533 -19.73 -8.40 -34.96
CA ARG A 533 -20.65 -7.96 -36.00
C ARG A 533 -21.83 -7.19 -35.45
N HIS A 534 -21.89 -7.03 -34.14
CA HIS A 534 -23.00 -6.33 -33.51
C HIS A 534 -23.02 -4.86 -33.97
N VAL A 535 -24.07 -4.54 -34.73
CA VAL A 535 -24.37 -3.14 -35.11
C VAL A 535 -25.45 -2.64 -34.17
N PRO A 536 -25.17 -1.61 -33.36
CA PRO A 536 -26.13 -1.09 -32.39
C PRO A 536 -27.39 -0.58 -33.09
N ALA A 537 -28.53 -0.75 -32.47
CA ALA A 537 -29.73 -0.02 -32.82
C ALA A 537 -29.44 1.48 -32.61
N GLY A 538 -29.42 2.26 -33.69
CA GLY A 538 -29.12 3.71 -33.62
C GLY A 538 -27.97 4.19 -34.50
N GLY A 539 -27.38 3.31 -35.28
CA GLY A 539 -26.40 3.65 -36.31
C GLY A 539 -24.96 3.25 -35.96
N ASP A 540 -24.09 3.43 -36.93
CA ASP A 540 -22.67 3.09 -36.82
C ASP A 540 -21.90 4.23 -36.17
N TRP A 541 -21.72 4.16 -34.85
CA TRP A 541 -21.03 5.19 -34.08
C TRP A 541 -19.50 5.24 -34.32
N ALA A 542 -18.93 4.20 -34.96
CA ALA A 542 -17.51 4.16 -35.35
C ALA A 542 -17.40 3.49 -36.73
N GLY A 543 -17.74 4.23 -37.79
CA GLY A 543 -17.78 3.77 -39.16
C GLY A 543 -16.48 3.10 -39.63
N GLY A 544 -16.57 1.85 -40.08
CA GLY A 544 -15.43 1.10 -40.56
C GLY A 544 -14.56 0.44 -39.50
N TYR A 545 -14.97 0.45 -38.24
CA TYR A 545 -14.28 -0.23 -37.14
C TYR A 545 -15.10 -1.44 -36.66
N THR A 546 -14.43 -2.45 -36.16
CA THR A 546 -15.05 -3.53 -35.40
C THR A 546 -15.46 -3.03 -34.03
N LYS A 547 -16.62 -3.43 -33.54
CA LYS A 547 -17.20 -2.90 -32.31
C LYS A 547 -17.74 -4.00 -31.41
N LEU A 548 -17.53 -3.84 -30.10
CA LEU A 548 -18.27 -4.55 -29.07
C LEU A 548 -19.10 -3.51 -28.32
N GLN A 549 -20.38 -3.77 -28.18
CA GLN A 549 -21.28 -2.84 -27.48
C GLN A 549 -22.20 -3.58 -26.54
N CYS A 550 -22.35 -3.04 -25.34
CA CYS A 550 -23.29 -3.55 -24.35
C CYS A 550 -24.74 -3.49 -24.87
N PRO A 551 -25.60 -4.45 -24.50
CA PRO A 551 -27.03 -4.37 -24.71
C PRO A 551 -27.63 -3.07 -24.13
N ALA A 552 -28.79 -2.67 -24.67
CA ALA A 552 -29.49 -1.49 -24.17
C ALA A 552 -29.79 -1.61 -22.67
N GLY A 553 -29.52 -0.55 -21.92
CA GLY A 553 -29.69 -0.52 -20.47
C GLY A 553 -28.54 -1.15 -19.68
N GLN A 554 -27.46 -1.54 -20.36
CA GLN A 554 -26.25 -2.06 -19.73
C GLN A 554 -25.05 -1.16 -20.02
N PHE A 555 -24.03 -1.24 -19.17
CA PHE A 555 -22.78 -0.51 -19.31
C PHE A 555 -21.56 -1.41 -19.09
N LEU A 556 -20.41 -0.98 -19.61
CA LEU A 556 -19.15 -1.68 -19.49
C LEU A 556 -18.60 -1.62 -18.06
N ILE A 557 -18.21 -2.77 -17.54
CA ILE A 557 -17.41 -2.89 -16.32
C ILE A 557 -16.06 -3.56 -16.56
N GLY A 558 -15.84 -4.12 -17.76
CA GLY A 558 -14.60 -4.80 -18.04
C GLY A 558 -14.45 -5.15 -19.51
N TYR A 559 -13.28 -5.62 -19.84
CA TYR A 559 -12.92 -6.06 -21.18
C TYR A 559 -11.82 -7.13 -21.12
N SER A 560 -11.73 -7.92 -22.18
CA SER A 560 -10.65 -8.87 -22.38
C SER A 560 -9.92 -8.60 -23.69
N ARG A 561 -8.69 -9.10 -23.80
CA ARG A 561 -7.90 -9.02 -25.02
C ARG A 561 -7.04 -10.26 -25.25
N ARG A 562 -6.78 -10.55 -26.53
CA ARG A 562 -5.81 -11.55 -26.98
C ARG A 562 -4.75 -10.84 -27.81
N GLY A 563 -3.56 -10.72 -27.25
CA GLY A 563 -2.57 -9.80 -27.77
C GLY A 563 -3.07 -8.34 -27.67
N GLU A 564 -3.06 -7.61 -28.77
CA GLU A 564 -3.56 -6.23 -28.83
C GLU A 564 -5.04 -6.10 -29.23
N ARG A 565 -5.70 -7.22 -29.53
CA ARG A 565 -7.10 -7.25 -29.94
C ARG A 565 -8.03 -7.41 -28.74
N VAL A 566 -9.03 -6.53 -28.61
CA VAL A 566 -10.13 -6.73 -27.66
C VAL A 566 -10.93 -7.94 -28.11
N SER A 567 -11.13 -8.93 -27.25
CA SER A 567 -11.82 -10.19 -27.53
C SER A 567 -13.23 -10.26 -26.95
N ALA A 568 -13.49 -9.62 -25.83
CA ALA A 568 -14.81 -9.55 -25.24
C ALA A 568 -15.00 -8.28 -24.41
N ALA A 569 -16.24 -7.87 -24.26
CA ALA A 569 -16.68 -6.82 -23.36
C ALA A 569 -17.57 -7.42 -22.25
N LEU A 570 -17.36 -7.00 -21.01
CA LEU A 570 -18.15 -7.42 -19.87
C LEU A 570 -19.12 -6.29 -19.50
N CYS A 571 -20.40 -6.57 -19.56
CA CYS A 571 -21.49 -5.61 -19.37
C CYS A 571 -22.35 -6.00 -18.18
N VAL A 572 -22.92 -5.01 -17.48
CA VAL A 572 -23.89 -5.22 -16.39
C VAL A 572 -25.11 -4.33 -16.58
N PRO A 573 -26.32 -4.78 -16.18
CA PRO A 573 -27.50 -3.95 -16.19
C PRO A 573 -27.38 -2.78 -15.24
N ALA A 574 -27.92 -1.63 -15.64
CA ALA A 574 -28.05 -0.47 -14.78
C ALA A 574 -29.32 -0.57 -13.90
N ARG A 575 -29.23 -0.03 -12.70
CA ARG A 575 -30.35 0.06 -11.74
C ARG A 575 -31.44 1.05 -12.21
N THR A 576 -31.02 2.09 -12.90
CA THR A 576 -31.88 3.15 -13.43
C THR A 576 -31.78 3.24 -14.93
N ALA A 577 -32.74 3.91 -15.56
CA ALA A 577 -32.70 4.12 -17.00
C ALA A 577 -31.45 4.92 -17.39
N LEU A 578 -30.71 4.42 -18.36
CA LEU A 578 -29.54 5.07 -18.93
C LEU A 578 -29.93 6.00 -20.08
N GLY A 579 -29.10 7.00 -20.35
CA GLY A 579 -29.20 7.84 -21.55
C GLY A 579 -29.18 6.98 -22.83
N ARG A 580 -29.82 7.47 -23.90
CA ARG A 580 -29.95 6.72 -25.16
C ARG A 580 -29.03 7.19 -26.27
N SER A 581 -28.54 8.42 -26.21
CA SER A 581 -27.66 9.00 -27.21
C SER A 581 -26.24 9.10 -26.64
N GLY A 582 -25.29 8.50 -27.32
CA GLY A 582 -23.89 8.56 -26.95
C GLY A 582 -23.07 9.37 -27.96
N ARG A 583 -21.86 9.70 -27.56
CA ARG A 583 -20.84 10.30 -28.43
C ARG A 583 -19.67 9.34 -28.58
N THR A 584 -18.98 9.42 -29.72
CA THR A 584 -17.74 8.67 -29.95
C THR A 584 -16.56 9.48 -29.45
N VAL A 585 -15.75 8.88 -28.59
CA VAL A 585 -14.47 9.42 -28.12
C VAL A 585 -13.36 8.66 -28.82
N TRP A 586 -12.74 9.30 -29.80
CA TRP A 586 -11.61 8.75 -30.53
C TRP A 586 -10.31 8.90 -29.74
N PHE A 587 -9.51 7.84 -29.73
CA PHE A 587 -8.18 7.90 -29.12
C PHE A 587 -7.24 8.65 -30.05
N ASP A 588 -6.48 9.57 -29.52
CA ASP A 588 -5.53 10.36 -30.28
C ASP A 588 -4.19 10.53 -29.56
N ARG A 589 -3.27 11.20 -30.24
CA ARG A 589 -1.93 11.46 -29.70
C ARG A 589 -1.91 12.49 -28.59
N SER A 590 -2.91 13.32 -28.50
CA SER A 590 -3.00 14.40 -27.52
C SER A 590 -3.64 13.97 -26.21
N ASP A 591 -3.83 12.66 -26.00
CA ASP A 591 -4.42 12.17 -24.76
C ASP A 591 -5.87 12.66 -24.56
N ASN A 592 -6.78 12.13 -25.36
CA ASN A 592 -8.19 12.53 -25.34
C ASN A 592 -8.92 12.07 -24.06
N ARG A 593 -8.69 12.79 -22.99
CA ARG A 593 -9.34 12.63 -21.71
C ARG A 593 -9.74 13.98 -21.10
N PRO A 594 -10.77 14.01 -20.26
CA PRO A 594 -11.09 15.19 -19.47
C PRO A 594 -9.90 15.58 -18.58
N ALA A 595 -9.62 16.88 -18.47
CA ALA A 595 -8.66 17.38 -17.50
C ALA A 595 -9.08 16.97 -16.08
N ASP A 596 -8.09 16.72 -15.23
CA ASP A 596 -8.24 16.47 -13.79
C ASP A 596 -9.04 15.23 -13.37
N THR A 597 -9.30 14.30 -14.29
CA THR A 597 -10.02 13.07 -13.97
C THR A 597 -9.14 11.84 -14.15
N GLY A 598 -8.75 11.21 -13.06
CA GLY A 598 -8.00 9.94 -13.02
C GLY A 598 -6.49 10.08 -13.23
N GLY A 599 -5.97 11.27 -13.41
CA GLY A 599 -4.58 11.47 -13.76
C GLY A 599 -4.22 10.80 -15.10
N ASP A 600 -2.94 10.59 -15.39
CA ASP A 600 -2.51 9.84 -16.56
C ASP A 600 -2.50 8.33 -16.29
N PHE A 601 -3.68 7.69 -16.38
CA PHE A 601 -3.84 6.25 -16.12
C PHE A 601 -3.14 5.33 -17.13
N ALA A 602 -2.59 5.87 -18.21
CA ALA A 602 -1.87 5.11 -19.23
C ALA A 602 -0.75 5.95 -19.84
N GLN A 603 0.24 6.27 -19.03
CA GLN A 603 1.35 7.16 -19.40
C GLN A 603 2.03 6.72 -20.69
N GLY A 604 2.26 7.68 -21.59
CA GLY A 604 2.90 7.46 -22.89
C GLY A 604 2.07 6.69 -23.92
N ARG A 605 0.78 6.41 -23.65
CA ARG A 605 -0.12 5.67 -24.55
C ARG A 605 -1.25 6.57 -25.04
N TYR A 606 -1.69 6.32 -26.29
CA TYR A 606 -2.94 6.91 -26.76
C TYR A 606 -4.10 6.34 -25.96
N LYS A 607 -5.03 7.18 -25.60
CA LYS A 607 -6.17 6.81 -24.78
C LYS A 607 -7.38 7.69 -25.05
N GLY A 608 -8.54 7.20 -24.67
CA GLY A 608 -9.79 7.95 -24.66
C GLY A 608 -10.51 7.73 -23.35
N GLN A 609 -11.27 8.73 -22.93
CA GLN A 609 -11.99 8.70 -21.67
C GLN A 609 -13.34 9.42 -21.79
N CYS A 610 -14.38 8.78 -21.29
CA CYS A 610 -15.70 9.37 -21.07
C CYS A 610 -15.63 10.41 -19.94
N ALA A 611 -16.54 11.36 -19.94
CA ALA A 611 -16.67 12.31 -18.83
C ALA A 611 -17.14 11.60 -17.54
N ALA A 612 -16.98 12.26 -16.40
CA ALA A 612 -17.33 11.70 -15.09
C ALA A 612 -18.83 11.38 -14.95
N ASP A 613 -19.68 12.10 -15.66
CA ASP A 613 -21.13 11.90 -15.75
C ASP A 613 -21.58 10.99 -16.91
N GLU A 614 -20.63 10.31 -17.55
CA GLU A 614 -20.87 9.34 -18.61
C GLU A 614 -20.46 7.91 -18.19
N TYR A 615 -20.86 6.95 -18.96
CA TYR A 615 -20.39 5.56 -18.89
C TYR A 615 -19.94 5.09 -20.27
N ALA A 616 -19.02 4.16 -20.33
CA ALA A 616 -18.65 3.51 -21.57
C ALA A 616 -19.68 2.42 -21.88
N ALA A 617 -20.27 2.48 -23.07
CA ALA A 617 -21.23 1.51 -23.57
C ALA A 617 -20.65 0.60 -24.67
N GLY A 618 -19.50 0.95 -25.24
CA GLY A 618 -18.90 0.18 -26.31
C GLY A 618 -17.44 0.52 -26.56
N ILE A 619 -16.73 -0.42 -27.18
CA ILE A 619 -15.33 -0.30 -27.59
C ILE A 619 -15.28 -0.54 -29.10
N ALA A 620 -14.69 0.41 -29.85
CA ALA A 620 -14.32 0.20 -31.24
C ALA A 620 -12.82 -0.07 -31.35
N PHE A 621 -12.47 -1.01 -32.20
CA PHE A 621 -11.07 -1.35 -32.46
C PHE A 621 -10.83 -1.63 -33.91
N THR A 622 -9.59 -1.44 -34.36
CA THR A 622 -9.21 -1.63 -35.74
C THR A 622 -8.55 -2.98 -35.96
N THR A 623 -8.95 -3.62 -37.07
CA THR A 623 -8.30 -4.82 -37.60
C THR A 623 -7.77 -4.57 -39.00
N ARG A 624 -7.77 -3.30 -39.45
CA ARG A 624 -7.37 -2.96 -40.82
C ARG A 624 -5.90 -3.26 -41.05
N PHE A 625 -5.63 -3.78 -42.24
CA PHE A 625 -4.28 -4.04 -42.71
C PHE A 625 -3.41 -2.79 -42.63
N GLY A 626 -2.23 -2.90 -42.05
CA GLY A 626 -1.26 -1.80 -41.90
C GLY A 626 -1.49 -0.86 -40.71
N SER A 627 -2.53 -1.07 -39.88
CA SER A 627 -2.71 -0.40 -38.59
C SER A 627 -2.41 -1.34 -37.43
N THR A 628 -1.92 -0.79 -36.33
CA THR A 628 -1.77 -1.57 -35.09
C THR A 628 -3.17 -2.00 -34.61
N PRO A 629 -3.47 -3.30 -34.46
CA PRO A 629 -4.73 -3.73 -33.90
C PRO A 629 -4.88 -3.22 -32.46
N GLY A 630 -6.02 -2.70 -32.10
CA GLY A 630 -6.26 -2.27 -30.73
C GLY A 630 -7.46 -1.34 -30.60
N PRO A 631 -7.86 -1.02 -29.37
CA PRO A 631 -8.89 -0.04 -29.09
C PRO A 631 -8.59 1.31 -29.76
N ALA A 632 -9.58 1.91 -30.38
CA ALA A 632 -9.46 3.14 -31.14
C ALA A 632 -10.51 4.20 -30.75
N ALA A 633 -11.64 3.76 -30.18
CA ALA A 633 -12.66 4.67 -29.67
C ALA A 633 -13.51 4.02 -28.58
N LEU A 634 -14.12 4.86 -27.76
CA LEU A 634 -15.19 4.50 -26.82
C LEU A 634 -16.51 5.12 -27.27
N LEU A 635 -17.61 4.38 -27.07
CA LEU A 635 -18.93 4.95 -27.05
C LEU A 635 -19.25 5.41 -25.64
N CYS A 636 -19.30 6.72 -25.43
CA CYS A 636 -19.61 7.34 -24.13
C CYS A 636 -21.08 7.80 -24.15
N VAL A 637 -21.83 7.42 -23.13
CA VAL A 637 -23.26 7.71 -23.00
C VAL A 637 -23.50 8.41 -21.66
N PRO A 638 -24.23 9.53 -21.65
CA PRO A 638 -24.56 10.21 -20.40
C PRO A 638 -25.30 9.29 -19.42
N LEU A 639 -25.02 9.42 -18.13
CA LEU A 639 -25.89 8.92 -17.10
C LEU A 639 -27.24 9.63 -17.27
N GLY A 640 -28.33 8.90 -17.29
CA GLY A 640 -29.66 9.49 -17.43
C GLY A 640 -29.93 10.52 -16.32
N PRO A 641 -30.93 11.40 -16.50
CA PRO A 641 -31.30 12.41 -15.52
C PRO A 641 -31.79 11.80 -14.20
#